data_92db6829784393e75d0fa74bf399fc11
#
_entry.id   92db6829784393e75d0fa74bf399fc11
#
_cell.length_a   1.000
_cell.length_b   1.000
_cell.length_c   1.000
_cell.angle_alpha   90.00
_cell.angle_beta   90.00
_cell.angle_gamma   90.00
#
_symmetry.space_group_name_H-M   'P 1'
#
loop_
_entity.id
_entity.type
_entity.pdbx_description
1 polymer ?
#
loop_
_entity_poly.entity_id
_entity_poly.type
_entity_poly.pdbx_seq_one_letter_code
_entity_poly.pdbx_strand_id
1 'polypeptide(L)'
;MWYLLKELYKKGLLYKGYTIQPYSPAAGTGLSSHELNQPGCYRDVKDTTCTAQFRILDPKPEMAGFGEPFFLAWTTTPWTLPSNTALCVGPNFTYVAVQTYNPYTGMPMTAVLAKDLLNVYFNPKAADLALTDYKPGDKLVPFKVVGEWKGPELAGMHYEQLIPWVNPGEGAFRVITGDYVTVEDGTGIVHIAPTFGADDDRVAKASGVPPLMMIDKDGNRRPMVDMTGKFYLLEDLDPEYVQEHMNAADYDPWQGKFVKNAYDATKGEKDETLDVEICMMLKAQNRVFRIEKHVHNYPHCWRTDKPVLYYPLDSWFIRTTACRERMIELNNTINWKPQSTGTGRFGKWLENLQDWNLSRSRYWGTPLPIWRTEDGAEEICIGSVEELYNEIEKSVKAGLMESNPYKELKFQPGEYTKENYEKIDLHRPYVDDVILVSESGKPMKRETDLIDVWFDSGAMPYAQIHYPFENKEIFDDRKVYPADFIAEGVDQTRGWFFTLHAIATMVFDSVSYKAVVSNGLVLDKNGNKMSKRLGNAVDPFATIEQYGSDPLRWYMITNASPWDNIKFDIDGIEEVRRKFFGTLYNTYSFFALYANVDGFDYSEPDVDWKERPEIDRWILSLLNSLVKDVDGFLDTYEPTRAGRAISDFVNDNLSNWYVRLNRRRFWGGGMTTDKLSAYQTLYTCLETVAKLMAPIAPFYADRLFCDLIAATGREKVESVHLSEFPVCNEAMIDKDLEERMQMAQDVSSMVLALRRKVNIKVRQPLQTIMVPVVDAHQQESIEAVKALILNEVNVKELKFVDNAAGILVKKIKPDFKKLGPRYGKIMKALAAAIQAMSQDEINAFEKVGTFTLTVEGQEAMIERADVEIISEDIPGWLVANEGRLTVALDITVTENLRKEGLARELVNRIQNLRKSSGYDITDKISVTVLSNDGMDEAIKDFNSYIANQVLAVSVETVSYTHLTLPTTPYV
;
A
#
# COMPACT_ATOMS: atom_id res chain seq x y z
N MET A 1 -18.17 24.42 -4.96
CA MET A 1 -18.32 23.37 -6.00
C MET A 1 -18.97 23.93 -7.26
N TRP A 2 -20.10 24.60 -7.23
CA TRP A 2 -20.74 25.19 -8.41
C TRP A 2 -19.84 26.16 -9.19
N TYR A 3 -19.03 26.97 -8.52
CA TYR A 3 -18.04 27.80 -9.17
C TYR A 3 -17.07 27.00 -10.04
N LEU A 4 -16.52 25.91 -9.53
CA LEU A 4 -15.60 25.04 -10.27
C LEU A 4 -16.26 24.42 -11.49
N LEU A 5 -17.51 23.96 -11.35
CA LEU A 5 -18.29 23.43 -12.46
C LEU A 5 -18.55 24.50 -13.52
N LYS A 6 -18.86 25.72 -13.12
CA LYS A 6 -19.02 26.83 -14.02
C LYS A 6 -17.74 27.17 -14.79
N GLU A 7 -16.59 27.13 -14.14
CA GLU A 7 -15.31 27.34 -14.81
C GLU A 7 -15.01 26.22 -15.84
N LEU A 8 -15.33 24.97 -15.51
CA LEU A 8 -15.25 23.86 -16.46
C LEU A 8 -16.24 24.02 -17.62
N TYR A 9 -17.45 24.48 -17.34
CA TYR A 9 -18.47 24.76 -18.34
C TYR A 9 -18.03 25.88 -19.32
N LYS A 10 -17.51 26.99 -18.81
CA LYS A 10 -16.95 28.09 -19.61
C LYS A 10 -15.81 27.64 -20.52
N LYS A 11 -14.99 26.68 -20.06
CA LYS A 11 -13.91 26.09 -20.85
C LYS A 11 -14.39 25.05 -21.87
N GLY A 12 -15.70 24.76 -21.94
CA GLY A 12 -16.26 23.73 -22.82
C GLY A 12 -15.87 22.30 -22.42
N LEU A 13 -15.47 22.11 -21.16
CA LEU A 13 -15.10 20.80 -20.63
C LEU A 13 -16.24 20.04 -19.99
N LEU A 14 -17.36 20.70 -19.67
CA LEU A 14 -18.57 20.08 -19.14
C LEU A 14 -19.59 19.91 -20.28
N TYR A 15 -20.04 18.68 -20.53
CA TYR A 15 -20.96 18.38 -21.62
C TYR A 15 -21.93 17.24 -21.28
N LYS A 16 -23.11 17.24 -21.90
CA LYS A 16 -24.06 16.15 -21.84
C LYS A 16 -23.70 15.10 -22.88
N GLY A 17 -23.63 13.86 -22.50
CA GLY A 17 -23.27 12.74 -23.34
C GLY A 17 -24.03 11.47 -22.95
N TYR A 18 -23.75 10.43 -23.72
CA TYR A 18 -24.37 9.12 -23.59
C TYR A 18 -23.26 8.05 -23.55
N THR A 19 -23.36 7.11 -22.62
CA THR A 19 -22.40 5.99 -22.53
C THR A 19 -23.07 4.75 -21.93
N ILE A 20 -22.48 3.61 -22.23
CA ILE A 20 -22.83 2.35 -21.58
C ILE A 20 -22.12 2.32 -20.21
N GLN A 21 -22.90 2.27 -19.16
CA GLN A 21 -22.39 2.28 -17.79
C GLN A 21 -23.08 1.21 -16.94
N PRO A 22 -22.41 0.75 -15.86
CA PRO A 22 -23.03 -0.18 -14.92
C PRO A 22 -24.28 0.43 -14.30
N TYR A 23 -25.37 -0.30 -14.36
CA TYR A 23 -26.67 0.13 -13.84
C TYR A 23 -27.28 -0.96 -12.97
N SER A 24 -27.81 -0.60 -11.81
CA SER A 24 -28.55 -1.51 -10.94
C SER A 24 -30.05 -1.33 -11.09
N PRO A 25 -30.79 -2.23 -11.76
CA PRO A 25 -32.24 -2.17 -11.83
C PRO A 25 -32.91 -2.15 -10.45
N ALA A 26 -32.36 -2.91 -9.51
CA ALA A 26 -32.88 -2.99 -8.14
C ALA A 26 -32.69 -1.71 -7.32
N ALA A 27 -31.65 -0.93 -7.59
CA ALA A 27 -31.40 0.35 -6.93
C ALA A 27 -31.90 1.54 -7.76
N GLY A 28 -32.26 1.34 -9.04
CA GLY A 28 -32.73 2.37 -9.97
C GLY A 28 -31.67 3.43 -10.30
N THR A 29 -30.38 3.07 -10.27
CA THR A 29 -29.28 4.05 -10.47
C THR A 29 -28.07 3.45 -11.17
N GLY A 30 -27.34 4.30 -11.91
CA GLY A 30 -26.01 3.98 -12.40
C GLY A 30 -25.01 3.83 -11.28
N LEU A 31 -23.99 3.00 -11.49
CA LEU A 31 -22.90 2.74 -10.55
C LEU A 31 -21.59 3.24 -11.16
N SER A 32 -20.75 3.85 -10.33
CA SER A 32 -19.40 4.21 -10.72
C SER A 32 -18.47 2.99 -10.72
N SER A 33 -17.36 3.08 -11.44
CA SER A 33 -16.30 2.05 -11.40
C SER A 33 -15.77 1.82 -9.98
N HIS A 34 -15.75 2.86 -9.14
CA HIS A 34 -15.36 2.75 -7.75
C HIS A 34 -16.36 1.91 -6.93
N GLU A 35 -17.65 2.10 -7.14
CA GLU A 35 -18.69 1.29 -6.47
C GLU A 35 -18.63 -0.18 -6.88
N LEU A 36 -18.27 -0.49 -8.12
CA LEU A 36 -18.05 -1.86 -8.57
C LEU A 36 -16.78 -2.50 -7.99
N ASN A 37 -15.78 -1.69 -7.63
CA ASN A 37 -14.55 -2.17 -7.01
C ASN A 37 -14.65 -2.42 -5.50
N GLN A 38 -15.84 -2.24 -4.90
CA GLN A 38 -16.06 -2.58 -3.50
C GLN A 38 -15.89 -4.09 -3.27
N PRO A 39 -15.32 -4.49 -2.11
CA PRO A 39 -15.13 -5.90 -1.80
C PRO A 39 -16.45 -6.69 -1.85
N GLY A 40 -16.46 -7.78 -2.64
CA GLY A 40 -17.61 -8.65 -2.79
C GLY A 40 -18.64 -8.22 -3.84
N CYS A 41 -18.37 -7.14 -4.60
CA CYS A 41 -19.20 -6.78 -5.75
C CYS A 41 -19.07 -7.80 -6.89
N TYR A 42 -17.88 -8.27 -7.18
CA TYR A 42 -17.67 -9.34 -8.14
C TYR A 42 -17.76 -10.69 -7.43
N ARG A 43 -18.60 -11.59 -7.98
CA ARG A 43 -18.87 -12.92 -7.42
C ARG A 43 -18.85 -13.96 -8.52
N ASP A 44 -18.38 -15.15 -8.17
CA ASP A 44 -18.49 -16.29 -9.05
C ASP A 44 -19.96 -16.72 -9.12
N VAL A 45 -20.51 -16.69 -10.31
CA VAL A 45 -21.88 -17.14 -10.64
C VAL A 45 -21.81 -18.29 -11.64
N LYS A 46 -22.75 -19.21 -11.55
CA LYS A 46 -22.87 -20.35 -12.47
C LYS A 46 -24.01 -20.12 -13.42
N ASP A 47 -23.73 -19.50 -14.54
CA ASP A 47 -24.73 -19.16 -15.57
C ASP A 47 -24.76 -20.18 -16.72
N THR A 48 -25.84 -20.15 -17.51
CA THR A 48 -25.93 -20.90 -18.74
C THR A 48 -25.26 -20.09 -19.86
N THR A 49 -24.31 -20.72 -20.55
CA THR A 49 -23.59 -20.13 -21.68
C THR A 49 -24.03 -20.75 -22.98
N CYS A 50 -23.90 -19.98 -24.05
CA CYS A 50 -24.31 -20.37 -25.38
C CYS A 50 -23.19 -20.14 -26.40
N THR A 51 -22.86 -21.19 -27.17
CA THR A 51 -22.13 -21.04 -28.43
C THR A 51 -23.13 -21.01 -29.55
N ALA A 52 -23.46 -19.81 -30.03
CA ALA A 52 -24.44 -19.59 -31.09
C ALA A 52 -23.83 -19.72 -32.48
N GLN A 53 -24.67 -20.10 -33.46
CA GLN A 53 -24.30 -20.27 -34.86
C GLN A 53 -24.87 -19.12 -35.68
N PHE A 54 -23.98 -18.25 -36.19
CA PHE A 54 -24.33 -17.13 -37.04
C PHE A 54 -24.10 -17.51 -38.52
N ARG A 55 -25.16 -17.70 -39.30
CA ARG A 55 -25.08 -18.13 -40.69
C ARG A 55 -24.39 -17.10 -41.57
N ILE A 56 -23.33 -17.51 -42.24
CA ILE A 56 -22.52 -16.66 -43.13
C ILE A 56 -23.26 -16.47 -44.44
N LEU A 57 -23.41 -15.22 -44.89
CA LEU A 57 -24.12 -14.89 -46.13
C LEU A 57 -23.23 -14.82 -47.37
N ASP A 58 -21.96 -14.48 -47.18
CA ASP A 58 -20.92 -14.33 -48.21
C ASP A 58 -19.68 -15.21 -47.91
N PRO A 59 -19.87 -16.54 -47.83
CA PRO A 59 -18.82 -17.45 -47.44
C PRO A 59 -17.67 -17.47 -48.45
N LYS A 60 -16.43 -17.64 -47.92
CA LYS A 60 -15.28 -17.92 -48.76
C LYS A 60 -15.46 -19.30 -49.45
N PRO A 61 -14.83 -19.55 -50.63
CA PRO A 61 -14.98 -20.80 -51.34
C PRO A 61 -14.74 -22.07 -50.51
N GLU A 62 -13.73 -22.04 -49.62
CA GLU A 62 -13.37 -23.15 -48.76
C GLU A 62 -14.44 -23.44 -47.67
N MET A 63 -15.28 -22.46 -47.32
CA MET A 63 -16.36 -22.60 -46.37
C MET A 63 -17.60 -23.22 -46.98
N ALA A 64 -17.71 -23.26 -48.33
CA ALA A 64 -18.87 -23.77 -49.05
C ALA A 64 -18.72 -25.28 -49.32
N GLY A 65 -19.81 -25.96 -49.56
CA GLY A 65 -19.83 -27.35 -50.05
C GLY A 65 -20.04 -28.42 -49.03
N PHE A 66 -20.11 -28.09 -47.73
CA PHE A 66 -20.45 -29.06 -46.67
C PHE A 66 -21.38 -28.42 -45.64
N GLY A 67 -22.70 -28.49 -45.89
CA GLY A 67 -23.72 -27.88 -45.04
C GLY A 67 -23.67 -26.34 -45.07
N GLU A 68 -24.39 -25.73 -44.19
CA GLU A 68 -24.42 -24.27 -44.04
C GLU A 68 -23.14 -23.79 -43.29
N PRO A 69 -22.54 -22.67 -43.70
CA PRO A 69 -21.41 -22.09 -43.00
C PRO A 69 -21.84 -21.15 -41.88
N PHE A 70 -21.19 -21.25 -40.69
CA PHE A 70 -21.51 -20.47 -39.51
C PHE A 70 -20.27 -19.94 -38.82
N PHE A 71 -20.32 -18.69 -38.38
CA PHE A 71 -19.44 -18.24 -37.33
C PHE A 71 -19.94 -18.77 -35.98
N LEU A 72 -19.05 -19.29 -35.14
CA LEU A 72 -19.36 -19.68 -33.77
C LEU A 72 -18.99 -18.56 -32.83
N ALA A 73 -19.94 -17.96 -32.13
CA ALA A 73 -19.65 -16.99 -31.08
C ALA A 73 -20.24 -17.45 -29.75
N TRP A 74 -19.43 -17.32 -28.70
CA TRP A 74 -19.76 -17.73 -27.34
C TRP A 74 -20.15 -16.55 -26.48
N THR A 75 -21.15 -16.74 -25.61
CA THR A 75 -21.57 -15.73 -24.63
C THR A 75 -21.96 -16.36 -23.30
N THR A 76 -21.65 -15.64 -22.21
CA THR A 76 -22.10 -15.93 -20.85
C THR A 76 -23.44 -15.30 -20.53
N THR A 77 -23.97 -14.48 -21.41
CA THR A 77 -25.23 -13.73 -21.27
C THR A 77 -26.14 -13.91 -22.52
N PRO A 78 -26.72 -15.10 -22.71
CA PRO A 78 -27.57 -15.36 -23.89
C PRO A 78 -28.71 -14.36 -24.08
N TRP A 79 -29.20 -13.71 -23.03
CA TRP A 79 -30.23 -12.68 -23.10
C TRP A 79 -29.83 -11.43 -23.92
N THR A 80 -28.49 -11.23 -24.16
CA THR A 80 -28.02 -10.12 -25.02
C THR A 80 -28.00 -10.47 -26.51
N LEU A 81 -28.11 -11.75 -26.88
CA LEU A 81 -28.07 -12.20 -28.27
C LEU A 81 -29.15 -11.52 -29.19
N PRO A 82 -30.37 -11.20 -28.71
CA PRO A 82 -31.34 -10.45 -29.52
C PRO A 82 -30.86 -9.04 -29.90
N SER A 83 -29.93 -8.48 -29.14
CA SER A 83 -29.34 -7.15 -29.40
C SER A 83 -28.01 -7.21 -30.16
N ASN A 84 -27.63 -8.37 -30.68
CA ASN A 84 -26.46 -8.53 -31.54
C ASN A 84 -26.53 -7.67 -32.78
N THR A 85 -25.45 -6.93 -33.08
CA THR A 85 -25.31 -6.13 -34.30
C THR A 85 -24.02 -6.36 -35.06
N ALA A 86 -23.02 -7.02 -34.45
CA ALA A 86 -21.76 -7.41 -35.09
C ALA A 86 -21.15 -8.66 -34.47
N LEU A 87 -20.17 -9.25 -35.16
CA LEU A 87 -19.22 -10.22 -34.59
C LEU A 87 -17.82 -9.62 -34.64
N CYS A 88 -17.08 -9.79 -33.57
CA CYS A 88 -15.72 -9.24 -33.45
C CYS A 88 -14.67 -10.33 -33.42
N VAL A 89 -13.62 -10.18 -34.24
CA VAL A 89 -12.46 -11.06 -34.32
C VAL A 89 -11.20 -10.32 -33.92
N GLY A 90 -10.25 -11.04 -33.34
CA GLY A 90 -8.95 -10.47 -32.93
C GLY A 90 -8.04 -10.30 -34.14
N PRO A 91 -7.36 -9.14 -34.31
CA PRO A 91 -6.55 -8.87 -35.49
C PRO A 91 -5.33 -9.78 -35.62
N ASN A 92 -4.81 -10.31 -34.53
CA ASN A 92 -3.62 -11.12 -34.48
C ASN A 92 -3.89 -12.62 -34.46
N PHE A 93 -5.14 -13.05 -34.28
CA PHE A 93 -5.49 -14.45 -34.17
C PHE A 93 -5.74 -15.08 -35.56
N THR A 94 -5.59 -16.39 -35.58
CA THR A 94 -5.87 -17.23 -36.75
C THR A 94 -7.18 -17.95 -36.52
N TYR A 95 -8.05 -17.95 -37.52
CA TYR A 95 -9.35 -18.60 -37.55
C TYR A 95 -9.38 -19.73 -38.55
N VAL A 96 -10.11 -20.80 -38.23
CA VAL A 96 -10.21 -21.98 -39.08
C VAL A 96 -11.66 -22.25 -39.42
N ALA A 97 -11.91 -22.73 -40.66
CA ALA A 97 -13.16 -23.31 -41.06
C ALA A 97 -13.10 -24.82 -40.90
N VAL A 98 -14.11 -25.37 -40.25
CA VAL A 98 -14.17 -26.78 -39.86
C VAL A 98 -15.48 -27.40 -40.37
N GLN A 99 -15.40 -28.31 -41.33
CA GLN A 99 -16.52 -29.14 -41.76
C GLN A 99 -16.83 -30.18 -40.67
N THR A 100 -18.08 -30.23 -40.20
CA THR A 100 -18.54 -31.08 -39.12
C THR A 100 -20.04 -31.21 -39.10
N TYR A 101 -20.62 -31.71 -38.04
CA TYR A 101 -22.05 -31.82 -37.79
C TYR A 101 -22.41 -31.10 -36.48
N ASN A 102 -23.61 -30.51 -36.48
CA ASN A 102 -24.14 -29.95 -35.23
C ASN A 102 -24.38 -31.07 -34.23
N PRO A 103 -23.86 -30.97 -33.01
CA PRO A 103 -23.93 -32.05 -31.98
C PRO A 103 -25.38 -32.37 -31.54
N TYR A 104 -26.30 -31.43 -31.67
CA TYR A 104 -27.70 -31.60 -31.25
C TYR A 104 -28.62 -32.10 -32.36
N THR A 105 -28.45 -31.59 -33.57
CA THR A 105 -29.34 -31.87 -34.66
C THR A 105 -28.80 -32.89 -35.66
N GLY A 106 -27.48 -33.13 -35.64
CA GLY A 106 -26.82 -33.99 -36.63
C GLY A 106 -26.75 -33.40 -38.04
N MET A 107 -27.13 -32.13 -38.24
CA MET A 107 -27.08 -31.47 -39.55
C MET A 107 -25.62 -31.13 -39.91
N PRO A 108 -25.23 -31.35 -41.18
CA PRO A 108 -23.91 -30.95 -41.66
C PRO A 108 -23.74 -29.45 -41.65
N MET A 109 -22.56 -28.97 -41.29
CA MET A 109 -22.19 -27.57 -41.18
C MET A 109 -20.71 -27.32 -41.35
N THR A 110 -20.37 -26.09 -41.73
CA THR A 110 -19.00 -25.60 -41.66
C THR A 110 -18.88 -24.52 -40.58
N ALA A 111 -18.11 -24.80 -39.51
CA ALA A 111 -17.98 -23.92 -38.36
C ALA A 111 -16.71 -23.09 -38.45
N VAL A 112 -16.76 -21.79 -38.18
CA VAL A 112 -15.60 -20.90 -38.14
C VAL A 112 -15.38 -20.47 -36.69
N LEU A 113 -14.13 -20.70 -36.18
CA LEU A 113 -13.67 -20.32 -34.82
C LEU A 113 -12.15 -20.11 -34.81
N ALA A 114 -11.61 -19.59 -33.68
CA ALA A 114 -10.17 -19.44 -33.53
C ALA A 114 -9.45 -20.79 -33.51
N LYS A 115 -8.33 -20.88 -34.21
CA LYS A 115 -7.52 -22.10 -34.31
C LYS A 115 -7.04 -22.63 -32.96
N ASP A 116 -6.67 -21.73 -32.05
CA ASP A 116 -6.19 -22.07 -30.72
C ASP A 116 -7.24 -22.77 -29.87
N LEU A 117 -8.53 -22.56 -30.17
CA LEU A 117 -9.67 -23.15 -29.47
C LEU A 117 -10.26 -24.38 -30.19
N LEU A 118 -9.67 -24.82 -31.31
CA LEU A 118 -10.14 -25.96 -32.07
C LEU A 118 -10.36 -27.21 -31.20
N ASN A 119 -9.38 -27.56 -30.38
CA ASN A 119 -9.43 -28.75 -29.53
C ASN A 119 -10.37 -28.64 -28.32
N VAL A 120 -10.87 -27.43 -28.00
CA VAL A 120 -11.91 -27.22 -27.00
C VAL A 120 -13.30 -27.61 -27.51
N TYR A 121 -13.52 -27.39 -28.81
CA TYR A 121 -14.79 -27.65 -29.46
C TYR A 121 -14.84 -29.00 -30.17
N PHE A 122 -13.71 -29.47 -30.69
CA PHE A 122 -13.61 -30.71 -31.47
C PHE A 122 -12.64 -31.68 -30.82
N ASN A 123 -13.14 -32.91 -30.62
CA ASN A 123 -12.28 -33.92 -29.98
C ASN A 123 -11.19 -34.38 -30.94
N PRO A 124 -9.89 -34.24 -30.62
CA PRO A 124 -8.79 -34.63 -31.50
C PRO A 124 -8.86 -36.12 -31.98
N LYS A 125 -9.47 -37.01 -31.19
CA LYS A 125 -9.68 -38.43 -31.56
C LYS A 125 -10.64 -38.59 -32.76
N ALA A 126 -11.40 -37.54 -33.07
CA ALA A 126 -12.32 -37.58 -34.22
C ALA A 126 -11.72 -36.96 -35.49
N ALA A 127 -10.49 -36.46 -35.46
CA ALA A 127 -9.84 -35.80 -36.60
C ALA A 127 -9.63 -36.74 -37.80
N ASP A 128 -9.38 -38.01 -37.54
CA ASP A 128 -9.11 -39.02 -38.55
C ASP A 128 -10.40 -39.76 -39.03
N LEU A 129 -11.55 -39.43 -38.45
CA LEU A 129 -12.83 -40.04 -38.85
C LEU A 129 -13.32 -39.42 -40.13
N ALA A 130 -13.83 -40.25 -41.06
CA ALA A 130 -14.45 -39.74 -42.27
C ALA A 130 -15.77 -39.04 -41.96
N LEU A 131 -16.05 -37.90 -42.54
CA LEU A 131 -17.28 -37.17 -42.37
C LEU A 131 -18.51 -38.00 -42.83
N THR A 132 -18.34 -38.88 -43.85
CA THR A 132 -19.37 -39.76 -44.38
C THR A 132 -19.82 -40.88 -43.43
N ASP A 133 -19.00 -41.22 -42.41
CA ASP A 133 -19.28 -42.31 -41.49
C ASP A 133 -20.12 -41.90 -40.30
N TYR A 134 -20.37 -40.58 -40.14
CA TYR A 134 -21.13 -40.05 -39.02
C TYR A 134 -22.61 -40.42 -39.07
N LYS A 135 -23.15 -40.81 -37.95
CA LYS A 135 -24.56 -41.04 -37.72
C LYS A 135 -25.05 -40.16 -36.55
N PRO A 136 -26.23 -39.50 -36.70
CA PRO A 136 -26.78 -38.73 -35.64
C PRO A 136 -26.85 -39.52 -34.31
N GLY A 137 -26.24 -38.97 -33.26
CA GLY A 137 -26.12 -39.62 -31.93
C GLY A 137 -24.79 -40.25 -31.64
N ASP A 138 -23.86 -40.30 -32.56
CA ASP A 138 -22.48 -40.74 -32.31
C ASP A 138 -21.79 -39.83 -31.28
N LYS A 139 -21.09 -40.42 -30.36
CA LYS A 139 -20.35 -39.66 -29.29
C LYS A 139 -19.15 -38.87 -29.83
N LEU A 140 -18.52 -39.34 -30.91
CA LEU A 140 -17.41 -38.69 -31.58
C LEU A 140 -17.94 -38.11 -32.91
N VAL A 141 -17.97 -36.78 -32.95
CA VAL A 141 -18.40 -36.07 -34.17
C VAL A 141 -17.16 -35.84 -35.04
N PRO A 142 -17.08 -36.37 -36.26
CA PRO A 142 -15.93 -36.16 -37.14
C PRO A 142 -15.82 -34.69 -37.56
N PHE A 143 -14.61 -34.23 -37.78
CA PHE A 143 -14.39 -32.88 -38.27
C PHE A 143 -13.14 -32.80 -39.19
N LYS A 144 -13.15 -31.80 -40.06
CA LYS A 144 -12.06 -31.55 -41.00
C LYS A 144 -11.86 -30.05 -41.18
N VAL A 145 -10.62 -29.58 -40.91
CA VAL A 145 -10.22 -28.21 -41.19
C VAL A 145 -10.03 -28.03 -42.71
N VAL A 146 -10.71 -27.04 -43.28
CA VAL A 146 -10.74 -26.82 -44.72
C VAL A 146 -10.21 -25.44 -45.15
N GLY A 147 -10.02 -24.54 -44.22
CA GLY A 147 -9.43 -23.20 -44.49
C GLY A 147 -8.92 -22.52 -43.26
N GLU A 148 -8.02 -21.56 -43.44
CA GLU A 148 -7.39 -20.82 -42.36
C GLU A 148 -7.15 -19.35 -42.78
N TRP A 149 -7.49 -18.39 -41.91
CA TRP A 149 -7.38 -16.94 -42.18
C TRP A 149 -6.99 -16.19 -40.92
N LYS A 150 -6.36 -15.03 -41.11
CA LYS A 150 -6.21 -14.04 -40.01
C LYS A 150 -7.52 -13.25 -39.82
N GLY A 151 -7.70 -12.72 -38.59
CA GLY A 151 -8.90 -11.93 -38.25
C GLY A 151 -9.26 -10.84 -39.27
N PRO A 152 -8.31 -9.99 -39.71
CA PRO A 152 -8.59 -8.96 -40.72
C PRO A 152 -9.09 -9.49 -42.08
N GLU A 153 -8.77 -10.73 -42.42
CA GLU A 153 -9.27 -11.36 -43.66
C GLU A 153 -10.74 -11.81 -43.60
N LEU A 154 -11.30 -11.90 -42.38
CA LEU A 154 -12.70 -12.17 -42.12
C LEU A 154 -13.52 -10.88 -41.92
N ALA A 155 -12.85 -9.75 -41.66
CA ALA A 155 -13.51 -8.47 -41.47
C ALA A 155 -14.33 -8.06 -42.71
N GLY A 156 -15.52 -7.55 -42.48
CA GLY A 156 -16.46 -7.16 -43.55
C GLY A 156 -17.38 -8.27 -44.03
N MET A 157 -17.14 -9.55 -43.72
CA MET A 157 -18.06 -10.65 -44.02
C MET A 157 -19.37 -10.46 -43.29
N HIS A 158 -20.49 -10.79 -44.00
CA HIS A 158 -21.84 -10.62 -43.50
C HIS A 158 -22.42 -11.95 -43.02
N TYR A 159 -23.28 -11.83 -42.02
CA TYR A 159 -24.01 -12.96 -41.48
C TYR A 159 -25.51 -12.63 -41.31
N GLU A 160 -26.35 -13.65 -41.27
CA GLU A 160 -27.79 -13.51 -41.01
C GLU A 160 -28.05 -13.15 -39.55
N GLN A 161 -28.95 -12.20 -39.30
CA GLN A 161 -29.37 -11.86 -37.95
C GLN A 161 -29.80 -13.11 -37.18
N LEU A 162 -29.23 -13.35 -36.02
CA LEU A 162 -29.49 -14.56 -35.25
C LEU A 162 -30.94 -14.63 -34.73
N ILE A 163 -31.41 -13.52 -34.16
CA ILE A 163 -32.75 -13.37 -33.58
C ILE A 163 -33.40 -12.13 -34.20
N PRO A 164 -34.23 -12.28 -35.27
CA PRO A 164 -34.70 -11.14 -36.05
C PRO A 164 -35.96 -10.49 -35.45
N TRP A 165 -35.94 -10.15 -34.15
CA TRP A 165 -37.07 -9.48 -33.50
C TRP A 165 -37.15 -8.00 -33.83
N VAL A 166 -36.01 -7.32 -33.95
CA VAL A 166 -35.93 -5.89 -34.21
C VAL A 166 -34.84 -5.64 -35.25
N ASN A 167 -35.09 -4.77 -36.21
CA ASN A 167 -34.14 -4.36 -37.23
C ASN A 167 -33.35 -3.13 -36.76
N PRO A 168 -32.00 -3.23 -36.56
CA PRO A 168 -31.18 -2.11 -36.10
C PRO A 168 -30.83 -1.10 -37.22
N GLY A 169 -31.19 -1.36 -38.46
CA GLY A 169 -30.86 -0.53 -39.61
C GLY A 169 -29.63 -0.96 -40.40
N GLU A 170 -29.20 -0.13 -41.32
CA GLU A 170 -28.05 -0.40 -42.21
C GLU A 170 -26.72 -0.44 -41.43
N GLY A 171 -25.79 -1.26 -41.91
CA GLY A 171 -24.41 -1.40 -41.34
C GLY A 171 -24.25 -2.42 -40.23
N ALA A 172 -25.34 -3.11 -39.83
CA ALA A 172 -25.29 -4.21 -38.86
C ALA A 172 -24.91 -5.55 -39.52
N PHE A 173 -24.72 -6.59 -38.68
CA PHE A 173 -24.55 -8.02 -39.06
C PHE A 173 -23.33 -8.31 -39.92
N ARG A 174 -22.19 -7.70 -39.56
CA ARG A 174 -20.92 -7.94 -40.21
C ARG A 174 -19.81 -8.22 -39.19
N VAL A 175 -18.75 -8.85 -39.66
CA VAL A 175 -17.58 -9.10 -38.88
C VAL A 175 -16.72 -7.83 -38.80
N ILE A 176 -16.28 -7.47 -37.58
CA ILE A 176 -15.37 -6.36 -37.31
C ILE A 176 -14.15 -6.85 -36.57
N THR A 177 -13.09 -6.05 -36.43
CA THR A 177 -11.90 -6.36 -35.66
C THR A 177 -11.85 -5.59 -34.34
N GLY A 178 -11.36 -6.20 -33.27
CA GLY A 178 -11.20 -5.57 -31.97
C GLY A 178 -10.02 -6.12 -31.19
N ASP A 179 -9.39 -5.26 -30.43
CA ASP A 179 -8.16 -5.53 -29.67
C ASP A 179 -8.41 -6.29 -28.35
N TYR A 180 -9.64 -6.39 -27.88
CA TYR A 180 -10.03 -7.03 -26.63
C TYR A 180 -10.44 -8.50 -26.76
N VAL A 181 -10.50 -9.03 -27.98
CA VAL A 181 -10.79 -10.45 -28.22
C VAL A 181 -9.65 -11.30 -27.65
N THR A 182 -10.00 -12.38 -26.94
CA THR A 182 -9.06 -13.35 -26.39
C THR A 182 -9.32 -14.75 -26.95
N VAL A 183 -8.33 -15.65 -26.76
CA VAL A 183 -8.44 -17.08 -27.06
C VAL A 183 -8.24 -17.95 -25.82
N GLU A 184 -8.43 -17.37 -24.63
CA GLU A 184 -8.37 -18.08 -23.36
C GLU A 184 -9.66 -18.85 -23.11
N ASP A 185 -10.80 -18.24 -23.47
CA ASP A 185 -12.15 -18.81 -23.34
C ASP A 185 -12.98 -18.55 -24.61
N GLY A 186 -14.11 -19.25 -24.72
CA GLY A 186 -15.07 -19.07 -25.79
C GLY A 186 -14.61 -19.64 -27.13
N THR A 187 -14.86 -18.94 -28.22
CA THR A 187 -14.56 -19.36 -29.60
C THR A 187 -13.51 -18.50 -30.30
N GLY A 188 -13.05 -17.41 -29.63
CA GLY A 188 -12.23 -16.39 -30.25
C GLY A 188 -13.00 -15.45 -31.17
N ILE A 189 -14.34 -15.59 -31.25
CA ILE A 189 -15.27 -14.66 -31.93
C ILE A 189 -16.24 -14.16 -30.86
N VAL A 190 -16.28 -12.86 -30.66
CA VAL A 190 -17.16 -12.21 -29.68
C VAL A 190 -18.40 -11.67 -30.36
N HIS A 191 -19.58 -11.99 -29.84
CA HIS A 191 -20.80 -11.32 -30.29
C HIS A 191 -20.86 -9.91 -29.71
N ILE A 192 -21.27 -8.95 -30.52
CA ILE A 192 -21.32 -7.52 -30.16
C ILE A 192 -22.77 -7.08 -29.94
N ALA A 193 -23.05 -6.64 -28.71
CA ALA A 193 -24.31 -6.01 -28.31
C ALA A 193 -24.03 -4.62 -27.72
N PRO A 194 -23.87 -3.57 -28.53
CA PRO A 194 -23.36 -2.26 -28.10
C PRO A 194 -24.19 -1.60 -27.00
N THR A 195 -25.46 -1.96 -26.86
CA THR A 195 -26.37 -1.44 -25.82
C THR A 195 -26.13 -2.04 -24.43
N PHE A 196 -25.37 -3.16 -24.34
CA PHE A 196 -25.17 -3.91 -23.07
C PHE A 196 -23.71 -4.25 -22.76
N GLY A 197 -22.76 -3.73 -23.54
CA GLY A 197 -21.32 -3.89 -23.34
C GLY A 197 -20.55 -2.61 -23.65
N ALA A 198 -19.72 -2.14 -22.71
CA ALA A 198 -18.93 -0.91 -22.91
C ALA A 198 -17.86 -1.10 -24.00
N ASP A 199 -17.17 -2.25 -24.02
CA ASP A 199 -16.20 -2.58 -25.07
C ASP A 199 -16.90 -2.81 -26.40
N ASP A 200 -18.08 -3.43 -26.40
CA ASP A 200 -18.90 -3.63 -27.57
C ASP A 200 -19.30 -2.29 -28.21
N ASP A 201 -19.76 -1.33 -27.41
CA ASP A 201 -20.11 0.02 -27.87
C ASP A 201 -18.90 0.74 -28.46
N ARG A 202 -17.72 0.64 -27.80
CA ARG A 202 -16.47 1.24 -28.26
C ARG A 202 -16.06 0.73 -29.65
N VAL A 203 -16.01 -0.58 -29.84
CA VAL A 203 -15.57 -1.17 -31.13
C VAL A 203 -16.62 -1.03 -32.19
N ALA A 204 -17.93 -1.07 -31.86
CA ALA A 204 -19.02 -0.83 -32.77
C ALA A 204 -19.00 0.60 -33.32
N LYS A 205 -18.83 1.61 -32.45
CA LYS A 205 -18.69 3.02 -32.86
C LYS A 205 -17.48 3.24 -33.75
N ALA A 206 -16.32 2.67 -33.38
CA ALA A 206 -15.09 2.77 -34.17
C ALA A 206 -15.23 2.14 -35.57
N SER A 207 -16.08 1.12 -35.68
CA SER A 207 -16.34 0.41 -36.93
C SER A 207 -17.59 0.89 -37.68
N GLY A 208 -18.35 1.88 -37.16
CA GLY A 208 -19.58 2.37 -37.77
C GLY A 208 -20.73 1.34 -37.79
N VAL A 209 -20.79 0.48 -36.73
CA VAL A 209 -21.87 -0.48 -36.50
C VAL A 209 -22.93 0.16 -35.61
N PRO A 210 -24.22 0.17 -36.00
CA PRO A 210 -25.27 0.77 -35.18
C PRO A 210 -25.59 -0.10 -33.96
N PRO A 211 -25.92 0.53 -32.80
CA PRO A 211 -26.55 -0.18 -31.70
C PRO A 211 -28.00 -0.53 -32.02
N LEU A 212 -28.50 -1.63 -31.48
CA LEU A 212 -29.90 -1.97 -31.60
C LEU A 212 -30.70 -1.16 -30.57
N MET A 213 -31.48 -0.19 -31.05
CA MET A 213 -32.30 0.70 -30.25
C MET A 213 -33.70 0.73 -30.78
N MET A 214 -34.70 0.73 -29.92
CA MET A 214 -36.13 0.89 -30.22
C MET A 214 -36.57 2.33 -29.94
N ILE A 215 -37.78 2.69 -30.36
CA ILE A 215 -38.40 4.00 -30.09
C ILE A 215 -39.56 3.78 -29.11
N ASP A 216 -39.57 4.50 -28.00
CA ASP A 216 -40.72 4.48 -27.07
C ASP A 216 -41.84 5.44 -27.53
N LYS A 217 -42.97 5.42 -26.84
CA LYS A 217 -44.15 6.30 -27.15
C LYS A 217 -43.83 7.79 -27.09
N ASP A 218 -42.78 8.17 -26.36
CA ASP A 218 -42.35 9.56 -26.22
C ASP A 218 -41.32 9.95 -27.29
N GLY A 219 -41.01 9.05 -28.23
CA GLY A 219 -40.02 9.27 -29.28
C GLY A 219 -38.57 9.10 -28.84
N ASN A 220 -38.29 8.58 -27.64
CA ASN A 220 -36.93 8.38 -27.15
C ASN A 220 -36.37 7.04 -27.64
N ARG A 221 -35.06 7.04 -27.89
CA ARG A 221 -34.31 5.82 -28.20
C ARG A 221 -34.08 4.99 -26.94
N ARG A 222 -34.47 3.71 -26.98
CA ARG A 222 -34.37 2.77 -25.85
C ARG A 222 -33.72 1.46 -26.28
N PRO A 223 -32.89 0.84 -25.43
CA PRO A 223 -32.45 -0.53 -25.69
C PRO A 223 -33.63 -1.51 -25.55
N MET A 224 -33.41 -2.77 -25.88
CA MET A 224 -34.48 -3.80 -25.79
C MET A 224 -34.92 -4.09 -24.34
N VAL A 225 -34.12 -3.78 -23.38
CA VAL A 225 -34.39 -4.00 -21.95
C VAL A 225 -34.69 -2.64 -21.29
N ASP A 226 -35.73 -2.59 -20.46
CA ASP A 226 -36.08 -1.38 -19.72
C ASP A 226 -35.22 -1.21 -18.43
N MET A 227 -35.41 -0.10 -17.74
CA MET A 227 -34.66 0.22 -16.52
C MET A 227 -34.98 -0.72 -15.34
N THR A 228 -36.05 -1.51 -15.39
CA THR A 228 -36.39 -2.53 -14.41
C THR A 228 -35.71 -3.88 -14.70
N GLY A 229 -35.06 -4.01 -15.85
CA GLY A 229 -34.35 -5.21 -16.29
C GLY A 229 -35.21 -6.24 -16.99
N LYS A 230 -36.30 -5.83 -17.64
CA LYS A 230 -37.16 -6.68 -18.47
C LYS A 230 -37.20 -6.20 -19.91
N PHE A 231 -37.49 -7.07 -20.84
CA PHE A 231 -37.78 -6.69 -22.23
C PHE A 231 -39.00 -5.76 -22.28
N TYR A 232 -38.93 -4.70 -23.10
CA TYR A 232 -39.98 -3.72 -23.24
C TYR A 232 -41.29 -4.39 -23.65
N LEU A 233 -42.40 -3.88 -23.11
CA LEU A 233 -43.72 -4.25 -23.60
C LEU A 233 -44.00 -3.57 -24.95
N LEU A 234 -44.65 -4.27 -25.88
CA LEU A 234 -45.04 -3.70 -27.17
C LEU A 234 -45.90 -2.45 -27.01
N GLU A 235 -46.75 -2.44 -25.98
CA GLU A 235 -47.62 -1.30 -25.66
C GLU A 235 -46.85 -0.05 -25.19
N ASP A 236 -45.60 -0.15 -24.78
CA ASP A 236 -44.77 0.97 -24.34
C ASP A 236 -43.92 1.57 -25.48
N LEU A 237 -43.95 0.94 -26.65
CA LEU A 237 -43.21 1.36 -27.83
C LEU A 237 -44.11 2.18 -28.78
N ASP A 238 -43.45 2.98 -29.63
CA ASP A 238 -44.13 3.71 -30.69
C ASP A 238 -44.79 2.75 -31.71
N PRO A 239 -46.07 2.85 -31.97
CA PRO A 239 -46.77 1.91 -32.81
C PRO A 239 -46.29 1.89 -34.28
N GLU A 240 -45.85 3.03 -34.84
CA GLU A 240 -45.30 3.13 -36.18
C GLU A 240 -43.96 2.42 -36.27
N TYR A 241 -43.10 2.66 -35.28
CA TYR A 241 -41.82 1.95 -35.14
C TYR A 241 -42.02 0.42 -35.05
N VAL A 242 -42.93 -0.05 -34.22
CA VAL A 242 -43.27 -1.48 -34.10
C VAL A 242 -43.68 -2.09 -35.42
N GLN A 243 -44.54 -1.39 -36.18
CA GLN A 243 -45.01 -1.86 -37.46
C GLN A 243 -43.92 -1.92 -38.54
N GLU A 244 -43.00 -0.94 -38.56
CA GLU A 244 -41.99 -0.82 -39.62
C GLU A 244 -40.69 -1.60 -39.32
N HIS A 245 -40.31 -1.72 -38.05
CA HIS A 245 -39.00 -2.19 -37.66
C HIS A 245 -38.98 -3.45 -36.79
N MET A 246 -40.14 -3.96 -36.37
CA MET A 246 -40.17 -5.13 -35.46
C MET A 246 -40.99 -6.30 -36.07
N ASN A 247 -40.50 -7.52 -35.81
CA ASN A 247 -41.34 -8.71 -35.95
C ASN A 247 -42.11 -8.94 -34.65
N ALA A 248 -43.21 -8.20 -34.49
CA ALA A 248 -44.00 -8.17 -33.27
C ALA A 248 -44.51 -9.56 -32.85
N ALA A 249 -44.87 -10.43 -33.84
CA ALA A 249 -45.38 -11.78 -33.56
C ALA A 249 -44.31 -12.68 -32.94
N ASP A 250 -43.07 -12.59 -33.39
CA ASP A 250 -41.94 -13.37 -32.85
C ASP A 250 -41.45 -12.80 -31.52
N TYR A 251 -41.62 -11.49 -31.31
CA TYR A 251 -41.22 -10.82 -30.06
C TYR A 251 -42.27 -10.96 -28.95
N ASP A 252 -43.55 -11.05 -29.26
CA ASP A 252 -44.65 -11.09 -28.29
C ASP A 252 -44.48 -12.10 -27.15
N PRO A 253 -44.01 -13.34 -27.38
CA PRO A 253 -43.76 -14.29 -26.26
C PRO A 253 -42.68 -13.88 -25.29
N TRP A 254 -41.86 -12.88 -25.61
CA TRP A 254 -40.67 -12.46 -24.87
C TRP A 254 -40.86 -11.13 -24.15
N GLN A 255 -41.78 -10.29 -24.56
CA GLN A 255 -42.04 -9.00 -23.93
C GLN A 255 -42.32 -9.16 -22.42
N GLY A 256 -41.84 -8.25 -21.62
CA GLY A 256 -42.01 -8.23 -20.15
C GLY A 256 -41.24 -9.29 -19.39
N LYS A 257 -40.45 -10.17 -20.02
CA LYS A 257 -39.59 -11.11 -19.33
C LYS A 257 -38.35 -10.43 -18.77
N PHE A 258 -38.01 -10.72 -17.51
CA PHE A 258 -36.81 -10.22 -16.87
C PHE A 258 -35.55 -10.95 -17.35
N VAL A 259 -34.48 -10.23 -17.60
CA VAL A 259 -33.20 -10.78 -18.09
C VAL A 259 -32.41 -11.53 -17.01
N LYS A 260 -32.71 -11.30 -15.76
CA LYS A 260 -32.20 -12.06 -14.62
C LYS A 260 -33.31 -12.35 -13.61
N ASN A 261 -33.43 -13.58 -13.13
CA ASN A 261 -34.42 -13.97 -12.11
C ASN A 261 -34.35 -13.12 -10.85
N ALA A 262 -33.16 -12.61 -10.51
CA ALA A 262 -32.96 -11.73 -9.36
C ALA A 262 -33.78 -10.42 -9.41
N TYR A 263 -34.26 -10.00 -10.59
CA TYR A 263 -35.11 -8.81 -10.72
C TYR A 263 -36.60 -9.14 -10.62
N ASP A 264 -36.98 -10.40 -10.81
CA ASP A 264 -38.36 -10.87 -10.73
C ASP A 264 -38.69 -11.37 -9.33
N ALA A 265 -39.56 -10.68 -8.62
CA ALA A 265 -39.98 -11.06 -7.27
C ALA A 265 -40.78 -12.38 -7.23
N THR A 266 -41.25 -12.90 -8.37
CA THR A 266 -42.01 -14.15 -8.44
C THR A 266 -41.13 -15.37 -8.71
N LYS A 267 -39.85 -15.19 -9.06
CA LYS A 267 -38.90 -16.26 -9.40
C LYS A 267 -37.81 -16.42 -8.32
N GLY A 268 -37.39 -17.65 -8.09
CA GLY A 268 -36.27 -18.04 -7.23
C GLY A 268 -35.03 -18.45 -8.02
N GLU A 269 -33.94 -18.74 -7.32
CA GLU A 269 -32.66 -19.16 -7.91
C GLU A 269 -32.72 -20.48 -8.71
N LYS A 270 -33.72 -21.33 -8.42
CA LYS A 270 -33.88 -22.65 -9.06
C LYS A 270 -34.80 -22.61 -10.28
N ASP A 271 -35.46 -21.50 -10.49
CA ASP A 271 -36.39 -21.34 -11.63
C ASP A 271 -35.61 -21.18 -12.93
N GLU A 272 -36.22 -21.57 -14.03
CA GLU A 272 -35.63 -21.47 -15.36
C GLU A 272 -35.32 -19.99 -15.67
N THR A 273 -34.13 -19.74 -16.17
CA THR A 273 -33.67 -18.40 -16.49
C THR A 273 -33.98 -18.08 -17.95
N LEU A 274 -34.12 -16.80 -18.27
CA LEU A 274 -34.31 -16.34 -19.67
C LEU A 274 -33.17 -16.81 -20.58
N ASP A 275 -31.93 -16.90 -20.05
CA ASP A 275 -30.80 -17.45 -20.80
C ASP A 275 -31.04 -18.88 -21.27
N VAL A 276 -31.64 -19.72 -20.43
CA VAL A 276 -32.01 -21.10 -20.82
C VAL A 276 -33.11 -21.09 -21.89
N GLU A 277 -34.16 -20.29 -21.72
CA GLU A 277 -35.27 -20.18 -22.66
C GLU A 277 -34.78 -19.77 -24.08
N ILE A 278 -33.89 -18.78 -24.16
CA ILE A 278 -33.29 -18.33 -25.43
C ILE A 278 -32.40 -19.41 -26.03
N CYS A 279 -31.57 -20.08 -25.23
CA CYS A 279 -30.74 -21.19 -25.69
C CYS A 279 -31.60 -22.34 -26.27
N MET A 280 -32.72 -22.65 -25.64
CA MET A 280 -33.61 -23.71 -26.10
C MET A 280 -34.36 -23.33 -27.40
N MET A 281 -34.78 -22.07 -27.52
CA MET A 281 -35.32 -21.53 -28.76
C MET A 281 -34.32 -21.66 -29.92
N LEU A 282 -33.09 -21.19 -29.73
CA LEU A 282 -32.02 -21.26 -30.74
C LEU A 282 -31.65 -22.71 -31.09
N LYS A 283 -31.67 -23.62 -30.10
CA LYS A 283 -31.46 -25.04 -30.31
C LYS A 283 -32.53 -25.66 -31.20
N ALA A 284 -33.80 -25.32 -30.98
CA ALA A 284 -34.88 -25.77 -31.80
C ALA A 284 -34.80 -25.27 -33.27
N GLN A 285 -34.17 -24.12 -33.46
CA GLN A 285 -33.94 -23.50 -34.80
C GLN A 285 -32.63 -23.94 -35.46
N ASN A 286 -31.86 -24.88 -34.89
CA ASN A 286 -30.51 -25.26 -35.32
C ASN A 286 -29.50 -24.09 -35.35
N ARG A 287 -29.59 -23.18 -34.36
CA ARG A 287 -28.76 -21.98 -34.28
C ARG A 287 -27.84 -21.98 -33.04
N VAL A 288 -27.67 -23.15 -32.43
CA VAL A 288 -26.81 -23.36 -31.29
C VAL A 288 -25.89 -24.55 -31.54
N PHE A 289 -24.58 -24.37 -31.25
CA PHE A 289 -23.58 -25.44 -31.32
C PHE A 289 -23.36 -26.12 -29.96
N ARG A 290 -23.34 -25.33 -28.87
CA ARG A 290 -23.09 -25.85 -27.49
C ARG A 290 -23.85 -25.02 -26.45
N ILE A 291 -24.44 -25.67 -25.47
CA ILE A 291 -25.04 -25.07 -24.27
C ILE A 291 -24.41 -25.75 -23.08
N GLU A 292 -23.85 -24.98 -22.16
CA GLU A 292 -23.20 -25.52 -20.95
C GLU A 292 -23.34 -24.56 -19.77
N LYS A 293 -23.08 -25.09 -18.56
CA LYS A 293 -23.01 -24.27 -17.35
C LYS A 293 -21.56 -23.86 -17.13
N HIS A 294 -21.33 -22.58 -17.03
CA HIS A 294 -20.01 -22.00 -16.82
C HIS A 294 -19.99 -21.15 -15.55
N VAL A 295 -18.89 -21.24 -14.81
CA VAL A 295 -18.67 -20.37 -13.62
C VAL A 295 -17.83 -19.19 -14.07
N HIS A 296 -18.36 -18.01 -13.92
CA HIS A 296 -17.64 -16.78 -14.24
C HIS A 296 -17.89 -15.68 -13.21
N ASN A 297 -17.05 -14.68 -13.21
CA ASN A 297 -17.12 -13.57 -12.28
C ASN A 297 -18.11 -12.53 -12.80
N TYR A 298 -19.14 -12.16 -12.01
CA TYR A 298 -20.22 -11.26 -12.42
C TYR A 298 -20.42 -10.14 -11.40
N PRO A 299 -20.59 -8.86 -11.84
CA PRO A 299 -20.75 -7.73 -10.95
C PRO A 299 -22.12 -7.68 -10.28
N HIS A 300 -22.13 -7.37 -8.99
CA HIS A 300 -23.33 -7.16 -8.17
C HIS A 300 -23.31 -5.79 -7.52
N CYS A 301 -24.47 -5.20 -7.34
CA CYS A 301 -24.60 -3.94 -6.63
C CYS A 301 -24.28 -4.13 -5.14
N TRP A 302 -23.36 -3.36 -4.61
CA TRP A 302 -22.91 -3.45 -3.21
C TRP A 302 -24.01 -3.15 -2.17
N ARG A 303 -25.07 -2.44 -2.59
CA ARG A 303 -26.23 -2.09 -1.71
C ARG A 303 -27.34 -3.12 -1.73
N THR A 304 -27.65 -3.67 -2.92
CA THR A 304 -28.81 -4.54 -3.09
C THR A 304 -28.44 -6.01 -3.20
N ASP A 305 -27.16 -6.31 -3.32
CA ASP A 305 -26.62 -7.67 -3.58
C ASP A 305 -27.14 -8.32 -4.87
N LYS A 306 -27.82 -7.55 -5.75
CA LYS A 306 -28.39 -8.04 -7.01
C LYS A 306 -27.44 -7.78 -8.19
N PRO A 307 -27.51 -8.60 -9.24
CA PRO A 307 -26.72 -8.42 -10.46
C PRO A 307 -26.84 -7.02 -11.04
N VAL A 308 -25.80 -6.57 -11.73
CA VAL A 308 -25.72 -5.28 -12.43
C VAL A 308 -25.88 -5.52 -13.91
N LEU A 309 -26.54 -4.60 -14.63
CA LEU A 309 -26.56 -4.54 -16.09
C LEU A 309 -25.62 -3.43 -16.56
N TYR A 310 -24.98 -3.62 -17.71
CA TYR A 310 -24.44 -2.49 -18.47
C TYR A 310 -25.58 -1.89 -19.30
N TYR A 311 -25.80 -0.57 -19.19
CA TYR A 311 -26.98 0.08 -19.71
C TYR A 311 -26.66 1.46 -20.29
N PRO A 312 -27.28 1.85 -21.41
CA PRO A 312 -27.13 3.18 -22.01
C PRO A 312 -27.83 4.24 -21.15
N LEU A 313 -27.09 5.16 -20.59
CA LEU A 313 -27.62 6.27 -19.80
C LEU A 313 -27.06 7.60 -20.30
N ASP A 314 -27.94 8.58 -20.39
CA ASP A 314 -27.53 9.97 -20.53
C ASP A 314 -26.90 10.45 -19.25
N SER A 315 -25.80 11.16 -19.35
CA SER A 315 -25.06 11.67 -18.21
C SER A 315 -24.32 12.95 -18.58
N TRP A 316 -23.98 13.74 -17.57
CA TRP A 316 -23.05 14.85 -17.72
C TRP A 316 -21.62 14.37 -17.48
N PHE A 317 -20.71 14.81 -18.35
CA PHE A 317 -19.31 14.41 -18.35
C PHE A 317 -18.40 15.62 -18.23
N ILE A 318 -17.28 15.42 -17.56
CA ILE A 318 -16.13 16.33 -17.64
C ILE A 318 -15.14 15.73 -18.64
N ARG A 319 -14.76 16.52 -19.66
CA ARG A 319 -13.82 16.10 -20.71
C ARG A 319 -12.38 16.12 -20.18
N THR A 320 -12.08 15.22 -19.27
CA THR A 320 -10.73 15.08 -18.66
C THR A 320 -9.69 14.70 -19.68
N THR A 321 -10.07 13.97 -20.73
CA THR A 321 -9.17 13.58 -21.83
C THR A 321 -8.57 14.78 -22.57
N ALA A 322 -9.26 15.94 -22.61
CA ALA A 322 -8.73 17.16 -23.21
C ALA A 322 -7.51 17.73 -22.47
N CYS A 323 -7.34 17.40 -21.19
CA CYS A 323 -6.22 17.85 -20.36
C CYS A 323 -5.25 16.71 -19.99
N ARG A 324 -5.34 15.55 -20.66
CA ARG A 324 -4.54 14.35 -20.36
C ARG A 324 -3.04 14.65 -20.29
N GLU A 325 -2.49 15.23 -21.35
CA GLU A 325 -1.05 15.51 -21.45
C GLU A 325 -0.59 16.44 -20.33
N ARG A 326 -1.41 17.48 -20.04
CA ARG A 326 -1.09 18.40 -18.96
C ARG A 326 -1.16 17.75 -17.58
N MET A 327 -2.09 16.84 -17.34
CA MET A 327 -2.15 16.05 -16.11
C MET A 327 -0.90 15.18 -15.95
N ILE A 328 -0.42 14.57 -17.03
CA ILE A 328 0.81 13.78 -17.02
C ILE A 328 2.05 14.65 -16.72
N GLU A 329 2.17 15.80 -17.38
CA GLU A 329 3.28 16.75 -17.12
C GLU A 329 3.31 17.17 -15.65
N LEU A 330 2.17 17.62 -15.13
CA LEU A 330 2.06 18.06 -13.72
C LEU A 330 2.29 16.91 -12.73
N ASN A 331 1.81 15.71 -13.02
CA ASN A 331 2.09 14.53 -12.19
C ASN A 331 3.59 14.25 -12.04
N ASN A 332 4.38 14.48 -13.10
CA ASN A 332 5.83 14.29 -13.05
C ASN A 332 6.55 15.30 -12.13
N THR A 333 5.89 16.36 -11.71
CA THR A 333 6.43 17.33 -10.74
C THR A 333 6.14 16.97 -9.29
N ILE A 334 5.27 15.97 -9.04
CA ILE A 334 4.85 15.56 -7.70
C ILE A 334 5.87 14.58 -7.13
N ASN A 335 6.26 14.80 -5.87
CA ASN A 335 7.11 13.86 -5.12
C ASN A 335 6.28 12.68 -4.60
N TRP A 336 6.27 11.58 -5.33
CA TRP A 336 5.58 10.36 -4.95
C TRP A 336 6.43 9.44 -4.07
N LYS A 337 5.84 8.95 -2.98
CA LYS A 337 6.36 7.88 -2.14
C LYS A 337 5.38 6.68 -2.15
N PRO A 338 5.74 5.56 -2.81
CA PRO A 338 6.94 5.36 -3.63
C PRO A 338 6.80 6.00 -5.01
N GLN A 339 7.90 6.37 -5.62
CA GLN A 339 7.91 6.95 -6.96
C GLN A 339 7.23 6.05 -8.00
N SER A 340 7.34 4.74 -7.84
CA SER A 340 6.70 3.73 -8.71
C SER A 340 5.17 3.82 -8.75
N THR A 341 4.52 4.35 -7.72
CA THR A 341 3.07 4.61 -7.75
C THR A 341 2.73 5.75 -8.70
N GLY A 342 3.50 6.85 -8.64
CA GLY A 342 3.30 8.01 -9.51
C GLY A 342 3.56 7.73 -10.98
N THR A 343 4.65 7.02 -11.30
CA THR A 343 5.02 6.67 -12.69
C THR A 343 4.29 5.43 -13.21
N GLY A 344 3.98 4.48 -12.32
CA GLY A 344 3.30 3.24 -12.64
C GLY A 344 1.78 3.35 -12.54
N ARG A 345 1.22 3.01 -11.37
CA ARG A 345 -0.23 2.86 -11.20
C ARG A 345 -1.01 4.16 -11.51
N PHE A 346 -0.57 5.31 -11.04
CA PHE A 346 -1.22 6.59 -11.30
C PHE A 346 -0.90 7.12 -12.69
N GLY A 347 0.38 7.12 -13.10
CA GLY A 347 0.79 7.56 -14.43
C GLY A 347 0.11 6.78 -15.54
N LYS A 348 0.06 5.44 -15.41
CA LYS A 348 -0.64 4.59 -16.39
C LYS A 348 -2.16 4.81 -16.41
N TRP A 349 -2.75 5.18 -15.30
CA TRP A 349 -4.14 5.59 -15.26
C TRP A 349 -4.35 6.88 -16.07
N LEU A 350 -3.48 7.87 -15.93
CA LEU A 350 -3.54 9.12 -16.69
C LEU A 350 -3.31 8.90 -18.20
N GLU A 351 -2.39 8.02 -18.57
CA GLU A 351 -2.16 7.66 -19.98
C GLU A 351 -3.42 7.09 -20.67
N ASN A 352 -4.22 6.32 -19.92
CA ASN A 352 -5.45 5.66 -20.38
C ASN A 352 -6.71 6.36 -19.89
N LEU A 353 -6.64 7.66 -19.65
CA LEU A 353 -7.71 8.46 -19.08
C LEU A 353 -8.96 8.45 -19.97
N GLN A 354 -10.11 8.28 -19.32
CA GLN A 354 -11.45 8.43 -19.92
C GLN A 354 -12.09 9.71 -19.36
N ASP A 355 -13.09 10.23 -20.07
CA ASP A 355 -13.87 11.35 -19.59
C ASP A 355 -14.63 10.98 -18.31
N TRP A 356 -14.66 11.92 -17.38
CA TRP A 356 -15.25 11.69 -16.06
C TRP A 356 -16.76 11.79 -16.12
N ASN A 357 -17.47 10.70 -15.93
CA ASN A 357 -18.91 10.70 -15.74
C ASN A 357 -19.26 11.36 -14.41
N LEU A 358 -19.76 12.58 -14.46
CA LEU A 358 -20.01 13.44 -13.30
C LEU A 358 -21.38 13.22 -12.68
N SER A 359 -22.44 13.06 -13.48
CA SER A 359 -23.81 13.06 -12.95
C SER A 359 -24.22 11.74 -12.32
N ARG A 360 -25.10 11.85 -11.30
CA ARG A 360 -25.64 10.72 -10.55
C ARG A 360 -27.17 10.90 -10.38
N SER A 361 -27.93 9.92 -10.80
CA SER A 361 -29.38 9.87 -10.60
C SER A 361 -29.70 9.43 -9.18
N ARG A 362 -29.60 10.37 -8.22
CA ARG A 362 -29.79 10.12 -6.78
C ARG A 362 -30.65 11.19 -6.14
N TYR A 363 -31.14 10.91 -4.92
CA TYR A 363 -32.02 11.82 -4.17
C TYR A 363 -31.27 12.83 -3.33
N TRP A 364 -30.11 12.47 -2.78
CA TRP A 364 -29.32 13.32 -1.88
C TRP A 364 -27.88 13.47 -2.33
N GLY A 365 -27.40 14.69 -2.35
CA GLY A 365 -26.08 15.13 -2.71
C GLY A 365 -26.09 16.52 -3.34
N THR A 366 -24.94 17.00 -3.77
CA THR A 366 -24.80 18.31 -4.41
C THR A 366 -25.47 18.29 -5.79
N PRO A 367 -26.48 19.18 -6.04
CA PRO A 367 -27.19 19.24 -7.30
C PRO A 367 -26.30 19.74 -8.44
N LEU A 368 -26.51 19.21 -9.65
CA LEU A 368 -25.90 19.75 -10.85
C LEU A 368 -26.45 21.16 -11.15
N PRO A 369 -25.61 22.20 -11.28
CA PRO A 369 -26.07 23.59 -11.38
C PRO A 369 -26.39 24.01 -12.82
N ILE A 370 -27.10 23.17 -13.59
CA ILE A 370 -27.40 23.41 -15.01
C ILE A 370 -28.91 23.46 -15.21
N TRP A 371 -29.40 24.56 -15.77
CA TRP A 371 -30.77 24.77 -16.21
C TRP A 371 -30.80 24.76 -17.70
N ARG A 372 -31.79 24.08 -18.29
CA ARG A 372 -31.95 23.93 -19.74
C ARG A 372 -33.41 24.13 -20.16
N THR A 373 -33.59 24.61 -21.38
CA THR A 373 -34.88 24.58 -22.07
C THR A 373 -35.28 23.14 -22.38
N GLU A 374 -36.56 22.87 -22.57
CA GLU A 374 -37.07 21.50 -22.83
C GLU A 374 -36.50 20.90 -24.13
N ASP A 375 -36.29 21.76 -25.15
CA ASP A 375 -35.64 21.35 -26.39
C ASP A 375 -34.12 21.24 -26.30
N GLY A 376 -33.52 21.58 -25.13
CA GLY A 376 -32.09 21.57 -24.88
C GLY A 376 -31.29 22.56 -25.73
N ALA A 377 -31.94 23.50 -26.40
CA ALA A 377 -31.26 24.48 -27.27
C ALA A 377 -30.55 25.58 -26.51
N GLU A 378 -31.05 25.93 -25.33
CA GLU A 378 -30.44 26.94 -24.44
C GLU A 378 -30.22 26.36 -23.05
N GLU A 379 -29.10 26.71 -22.46
CA GLU A 379 -28.72 26.27 -21.12
C GLU A 379 -27.87 27.29 -20.39
N ILE A 380 -27.90 27.26 -19.07
CA ILE A 380 -27.08 28.07 -18.20
C ILE A 380 -26.48 27.22 -17.06
N CYS A 381 -25.20 27.41 -16.77
CA CYS A 381 -24.54 26.84 -15.61
C CYS A 381 -24.35 27.94 -14.56
N ILE A 382 -24.88 27.71 -13.35
CA ILE A 382 -24.82 28.65 -12.24
C ILE A 382 -23.58 28.39 -11.39
N GLY A 383 -22.82 29.45 -11.07
CA GLY A 383 -21.56 29.33 -10.33
C GLY A 383 -21.60 29.83 -8.88
N SER A 384 -22.68 30.53 -8.49
CA SER A 384 -22.84 31.03 -7.13
C SER A 384 -24.31 31.19 -6.73
N VAL A 385 -24.55 31.28 -5.42
CA VAL A 385 -25.89 31.55 -4.92
C VAL A 385 -26.37 32.95 -5.28
N GLU A 386 -25.47 33.92 -5.29
CA GLU A 386 -25.77 35.29 -5.75
C GLU A 386 -26.20 35.30 -7.22
N GLU A 387 -25.53 34.58 -8.07
CA GLU A 387 -25.90 34.43 -9.48
C GLU A 387 -27.29 33.78 -9.60
N LEU A 388 -27.51 32.68 -8.88
CA LEU A 388 -28.81 32.00 -8.86
C LEU A 388 -29.93 32.98 -8.43
N TYR A 389 -29.71 33.73 -7.35
CA TYR A 389 -30.63 34.74 -6.85
C TYR A 389 -30.99 35.75 -7.97
N ASN A 390 -29.99 36.25 -8.66
CA ASN A 390 -30.17 37.27 -9.72
C ASN A 390 -30.89 36.68 -10.94
N GLU A 391 -30.62 35.45 -11.32
CA GLU A 391 -31.32 34.76 -12.41
C GLU A 391 -32.79 34.47 -12.06
N ILE A 392 -33.09 34.15 -10.80
CA ILE A 392 -34.46 34.01 -10.31
C ILE A 392 -35.22 35.35 -10.39
N GLU A 393 -34.57 36.48 -10.02
CA GLU A 393 -35.18 37.81 -10.16
C GLU A 393 -35.55 38.13 -11.63
N LYS A 394 -34.72 37.68 -12.60
CA LYS A 394 -35.05 37.78 -14.03
C LYS A 394 -36.28 36.92 -14.39
N SER A 395 -36.38 35.72 -13.85
CA SER A 395 -37.49 34.83 -14.08
C SER A 395 -38.82 35.37 -13.50
N VAL A 396 -38.75 35.98 -12.32
CA VAL A 396 -39.91 36.66 -11.72
C VAL A 396 -40.37 37.83 -12.61
N LYS A 397 -39.43 38.66 -13.12
CA LYS A 397 -39.74 39.73 -14.06
C LYS A 397 -40.34 39.24 -15.38
N ALA A 398 -39.92 38.08 -15.86
CA ALA A 398 -40.44 37.43 -17.04
C ALA A 398 -41.77 36.73 -16.79
N GLY A 399 -42.27 36.63 -15.55
CA GLY A 399 -43.54 35.98 -15.19
C GLY A 399 -43.45 34.46 -15.16
N LEU A 400 -42.27 33.87 -15.14
CA LEU A 400 -42.05 32.42 -15.05
C LEU A 400 -42.02 31.89 -13.61
N MET A 401 -41.76 32.76 -12.65
CA MET A 401 -41.85 32.50 -11.21
C MET A 401 -42.68 33.58 -10.53
N GLU A 402 -43.46 33.23 -9.53
CA GLU A 402 -44.31 34.18 -8.80
C GLU A 402 -43.48 35.10 -7.90
N SER A 403 -42.45 34.53 -7.23
CA SER A 403 -41.56 35.24 -6.35
C SER A 403 -40.18 34.55 -6.30
N ASN A 404 -39.21 35.24 -5.72
CA ASN A 404 -37.91 34.68 -5.45
C ASN A 404 -37.91 34.05 -4.04
N PRO A 405 -37.84 32.72 -3.90
CA PRO A 405 -37.92 32.05 -2.60
C PRO A 405 -36.81 32.46 -1.65
N TYR A 406 -35.62 32.80 -2.13
CA TYR A 406 -34.50 33.20 -1.30
C TYR A 406 -34.69 34.62 -0.73
N LYS A 407 -35.40 35.48 -1.48
CA LYS A 407 -35.77 36.81 -1.00
C LYS A 407 -36.80 36.74 0.11
N GLU A 408 -37.78 35.84 -0.02
CA GLU A 408 -38.79 35.58 1.02
C GLU A 408 -38.14 35.10 2.33
N LEU A 409 -37.11 34.27 2.22
CA LEU A 409 -36.30 33.79 3.38
C LEU A 409 -35.34 34.87 3.90
N LYS A 410 -35.37 36.09 3.36
CA LYS A 410 -34.46 37.19 3.73
C LYS A 410 -32.97 36.86 3.56
N PHE A 411 -32.65 36.03 2.58
CA PHE A 411 -31.26 35.76 2.19
C PHE A 411 -30.64 37.02 1.56
N GLN A 412 -29.41 37.35 1.96
CA GLN A 412 -28.67 38.48 1.44
C GLN A 412 -27.55 38.00 0.52
N PRO A 413 -27.65 38.21 -0.81
CA PRO A 413 -26.57 37.89 -1.72
C PRO A 413 -25.27 38.63 -1.38
N GLY A 414 -24.12 37.90 -1.40
CA GLY A 414 -22.82 38.49 -1.08
C GLY A 414 -22.48 38.55 0.41
N GLU A 415 -23.37 38.18 1.29
CA GLU A 415 -23.11 38.03 2.74
C GLU A 415 -22.81 36.57 3.10
N TYR A 416 -21.56 36.24 3.45
CA TYR A 416 -21.05 34.89 3.64
C TYR A 416 -21.10 34.39 5.09
N THR A 417 -21.97 35.01 5.94
CA THR A 417 -22.15 34.57 7.32
C THR A 417 -22.92 33.25 7.39
N LYS A 418 -22.63 32.45 8.40
CA LYS A 418 -23.34 31.20 8.67
C LYS A 418 -24.83 31.42 8.81
N GLU A 419 -25.23 32.44 9.56
CA GLU A 419 -26.61 32.81 9.80
C GLU A 419 -27.37 33.16 8.52
N ASN A 420 -26.69 33.71 7.53
CA ASN A 420 -27.31 34.03 6.26
C ASN A 420 -27.52 32.75 5.42
N TYR A 421 -26.50 31.89 5.38
CA TYR A 421 -26.55 30.65 4.59
C TYR A 421 -27.47 29.58 5.20
N GLU A 422 -27.72 29.57 6.51
CA GLU A 422 -28.70 28.69 7.15
C GLU A 422 -30.16 28.99 6.74
N LYS A 423 -30.39 30.12 6.09
CA LYS A 423 -31.75 30.48 5.58
C LYS A 423 -32.15 29.75 4.31
N ILE A 424 -31.21 29.17 3.60
CA ILE A 424 -31.43 28.55 2.29
C ILE A 424 -30.94 27.10 2.29
N ASP A 425 -31.52 26.31 1.39
CA ASP A 425 -31.07 24.96 1.12
C ASP A 425 -31.02 24.76 -0.39
N LEU A 426 -29.85 24.33 -0.91
CA LEU A 426 -29.60 24.07 -2.33
C LEU A 426 -29.81 22.63 -2.73
N HIS A 427 -30.10 21.74 -1.78
CA HIS A 427 -30.39 20.32 -2.09
C HIS A 427 -31.74 20.13 -2.77
N ARG A 428 -31.93 18.97 -3.33
CA ARG A 428 -33.24 18.52 -3.76
C ARG A 428 -34.16 18.27 -2.54
N PRO A 429 -35.45 18.56 -2.58
CA PRO A 429 -36.23 19.08 -3.73
C PRO A 429 -36.18 20.62 -3.87
N TYR A 430 -35.62 21.35 -2.91
CA TYR A 430 -35.74 22.81 -2.81
C TYR A 430 -35.29 23.58 -4.04
N VAL A 431 -34.17 23.16 -4.67
CA VAL A 431 -33.62 23.80 -5.86
C VAL A 431 -34.35 23.38 -7.15
N ASP A 432 -35.06 22.25 -7.14
CA ASP A 432 -35.74 21.72 -8.34
C ASP A 432 -36.95 22.57 -8.77
N ASP A 433 -37.56 23.33 -7.83
CA ASP A 433 -38.68 24.21 -8.12
C ASP A 433 -38.28 25.55 -8.77
N VAL A 434 -36.97 25.80 -8.90
CA VAL A 434 -36.44 27.01 -9.50
C VAL A 434 -36.50 26.92 -11.02
N ILE A 435 -37.28 27.83 -11.65
CA ILE A 435 -37.37 28.00 -13.09
C ILE A 435 -36.59 29.24 -13.45
N LEU A 436 -35.65 29.11 -14.40
CA LEU A 436 -34.90 30.27 -14.94
C LEU A 436 -35.43 30.65 -16.32
N VAL A 437 -35.14 31.88 -16.74
CA VAL A 437 -35.54 32.38 -18.06
C VAL A 437 -34.36 32.34 -19.02
N SER A 438 -34.54 31.74 -20.21
CA SER A 438 -33.51 31.73 -21.24
C SER A 438 -33.41 33.10 -21.95
N GLU A 439 -32.37 33.27 -22.77
CA GLU A 439 -32.22 34.49 -23.61
C GLU A 439 -33.40 34.67 -24.57
N SER A 440 -34.00 33.60 -25.09
CA SER A 440 -35.19 33.63 -25.91
C SER A 440 -36.50 33.80 -25.14
N GLY A 441 -36.44 33.89 -23.80
CA GLY A 441 -37.61 34.01 -22.93
C GLY A 441 -38.32 32.69 -22.59
N LYS A 442 -37.76 31.55 -22.95
CA LYS A 442 -38.30 30.22 -22.63
C LYS A 442 -37.96 29.81 -21.17
N PRO A 443 -38.83 29.00 -20.54
CA PRO A 443 -38.51 28.45 -19.24
C PRO A 443 -37.38 27.41 -19.35
N MET A 444 -36.41 27.49 -18.40
CA MET A 444 -35.36 26.51 -18.19
C MET A 444 -35.56 25.82 -16.88
N LYS A 445 -35.51 24.50 -16.89
CA LYS A 445 -35.56 23.63 -15.70
C LYS A 445 -34.19 23.08 -15.40
N ARG A 446 -33.90 22.86 -14.10
CA ARG A 446 -32.64 22.24 -13.67
C ARG A 446 -32.55 20.78 -14.14
N GLU A 447 -31.38 20.37 -14.59
CA GLU A 447 -31.05 18.95 -14.77
C GLU A 447 -31.19 18.21 -13.43
N THR A 448 -31.97 17.13 -13.40
CA THR A 448 -32.37 16.48 -12.15
C THR A 448 -31.26 15.75 -11.41
N ASP A 449 -30.17 15.43 -12.10
CA ASP A 449 -29.04 14.71 -11.54
C ASP A 449 -28.31 15.51 -10.46
N LEU A 450 -27.59 14.76 -9.62
CA LEU A 450 -26.62 15.26 -8.67
C LEU A 450 -25.20 15.06 -9.23
N ILE A 451 -24.20 15.69 -8.64
CA ILE A 451 -22.83 15.46 -9.01
C ILE A 451 -22.23 14.27 -8.26
N ASP A 452 -21.19 13.69 -8.83
CA ASP A 452 -20.40 12.65 -8.20
C ASP A 452 -19.74 13.18 -6.92
N VAL A 453 -19.93 12.51 -5.79
CA VAL A 453 -19.31 12.83 -4.50
C VAL A 453 -17.78 12.92 -4.57
N TRP A 454 -17.16 12.28 -5.53
CA TRP A 454 -15.73 12.41 -5.80
C TRP A 454 -15.34 13.80 -6.31
N PHE A 455 -16.26 14.52 -6.96
CA PHE A 455 -16.05 15.94 -7.28
C PHE A 455 -16.11 16.80 -6.01
N ASP A 456 -17.04 16.51 -5.11
CA ASP A 456 -17.12 17.19 -3.82
C ASP A 456 -15.81 17.05 -3.05
N SER A 457 -15.29 15.82 -2.90
CA SER A 457 -14.02 15.56 -2.23
C SER A 457 -12.81 16.18 -2.93
N GLY A 458 -12.81 16.17 -4.27
CA GLY A 458 -11.77 16.82 -5.08
C GLY A 458 -11.81 18.34 -5.03
N ALA A 459 -12.95 18.93 -4.65
CA ALA A 459 -13.12 20.37 -4.46
C ALA A 459 -12.63 20.88 -3.10
N MET A 460 -12.25 20.01 -2.17
CA MET A 460 -11.91 20.35 -0.79
C MET A 460 -10.90 21.49 -0.66
N PRO A 461 -9.78 21.54 -1.42
CA PRO A 461 -8.79 22.61 -1.27
C PRO A 461 -9.35 24.02 -1.48
N TYR A 462 -10.40 24.13 -2.27
CA TYR A 462 -11.06 25.39 -2.63
C TYR A 462 -12.27 25.66 -1.74
N ALA A 463 -13.04 24.61 -1.47
CA ALA A 463 -14.26 24.70 -0.69
C ALA A 463 -14.00 25.06 0.78
N GLN A 464 -12.94 24.52 1.40
CA GLN A 464 -12.60 24.81 2.80
C GLN A 464 -12.32 26.28 3.09
N ILE A 465 -11.84 27.04 2.10
CA ILE A 465 -11.54 28.45 2.22
C ILE A 465 -12.58 29.34 1.54
N HIS A 466 -13.64 28.74 0.99
CA HIS A 466 -14.73 29.37 0.25
C HIS A 466 -14.25 30.17 -0.98
N TYR A 467 -13.21 29.64 -1.68
CA TYR A 467 -12.69 30.27 -2.90
C TYR A 467 -13.74 30.27 -4.03
N PRO A 468 -13.88 31.33 -4.85
CA PRO A 468 -13.12 32.60 -4.80
C PRO A 468 -13.83 33.73 -4.01
N PHE A 469 -14.91 33.43 -3.30
CA PHE A 469 -15.78 34.40 -2.65
C PHE A 469 -15.17 34.97 -1.38
N GLU A 470 -14.38 34.13 -0.67
CA GLU A 470 -13.59 34.50 0.51
C GLU A 470 -12.16 34.00 0.32
N ASN A 471 -11.20 34.56 1.07
CA ASN A 471 -9.82 34.08 1.15
C ASN A 471 -9.09 33.95 -0.20
N LYS A 472 -9.54 34.69 -1.23
CA LYS A 472 -9.01 34.57 -2.57
C LYS A 472 -7.50 34.87 -2.62
N GLU A 473 -7.06 35.88 -1.86
CA GLU A 473 -5.65 36.33 -1.87
C GLU A 473 -4.71 35.24 -1.34
N ILE A 474 -5.06 34.57 -0.24
CA ILE A 474 -4.19 33.53 0.33
C ILE A 474 -4.05 32.30 -0.58
N PHE A 475 -5.04 32.06 -1.43
CA PHE A 475 -5.00 31.01 -2.43
C PHE A 475 -4.15 31.44 -3.65
N ASP A 476 -4.44 32.61 -4.20
CA ASP A 476 -3.76 33.13 -5.38
C ASP A 476 -2.26 33.41 -5.11
N ASP A 477 -1.91 33.85 -3.90
CA ASP A 477 -0.53 34.03 -3.41
C ASP A 477 0.18 32.70 -3.10
N ARG A 478 -0.46 31.56 -3.32
CA ARG A 478 0.10 30.22 -3.07
C ARG A 478 0.50 29.96 -1.60
N LYS A 479 -0.15 30.61 -0.63
CA LYS A 479 0.12 30.43 0.80
C LYS A 479 -0.49 29.15 1.37
N VAL A 480 -1.64 28.72 0.84
CA VAL A 480 -2.40 27.53 1.33
C VAL A 480 -2.61 26.48 0.24
N TYR A 481 -2.14 26.74 -0.98
CA TYR A 481 -2.34 25.87 -2.13
C TYR A 481 -1.19 25.99 -3.13
N PRO A 482 -0.67 24.90 -3.72
CA PRO A 482 -1.01 23.49 -3.43
C PRO A 482 -0.65 23.05 -2.01
N ALA A 483 -1.27 21.96 -1.51
CA ALA A 483 -0.87 21.34 -0.26
C ALA A 483 0.59 20.85 -0.33
N ASP A 484 1.34 20.98 0.76
CA ASP A 484 2.71 20.49 0.80
C ASP A 484 2.76 18.96 0.76
N PHE A 485 1.80 18.29 1.38
CA PHE A 485 1.79 16.85 1.56
C PHE A 485 0.37 16.29 1.71
N ILE A 486 0.12 15.09 1.13
CA ILE A 486 -1.04 14.25 1.42
C ILE A 486 -0.62 12.78 1.61
N ALA A 487 -1.39 12.03 2.41
CA ALA A 487 -1.16 10.60 2.65
C ALA A 487 -2.49 9.85 2.72
N GLU A 488 -2.67 8.90 1.81
CA GLU A 488 -3.84 8.03 1.74
C GLU A 488 -3.47 6.66 1.17
N GLY A 489 -4.41 5.71 1.17
CA GLY A 489 -4.21 4.38 0.61
C GLY A 489 -3.91 4.39 -0.89
N VAL A 490 -3.23 3.38 -1.37
CA VAL A 490 -2.86 3.22 -2.79
C VAL A 490 -4.08 3.12 -3.73
N ASP A 491 -5.25 2.72 -3.22
CA ASP A 491 -6.50 2.71 -3.95
C ASP A 491 -6.95 4.12 -4.39
N GLN A 492 -6.54 5.17 -3.66
CA GLN A 492 -6.84 6.56 -3.98
C GLN A 492 -6.16 7.09 -5.25
N THR A 493 -5.28 6.33 -5.86
CA THR A 493 -4.80 6.61 -7.23
C THR A 493 -5.93 6.62 -8.26
N ARG A 494 -7.05 5.94 -7.98
CA ARG A 494 -8.28 5.96 -8.78
C ARG A 494 -9.45 6.62 -8.05
N GLY A 495 -9.19 7.37 -7.01
CA GLY A 495 -10.14 8.10 -6.19
C GLY A 495 -9.65 9.52 -5.92
N TRP A 496 -9.40 9.85 -4.66
CA TRP A 496 -9.14 11.22 -4.23
C TRP A 496 -7.88 11.84 -4.85
N PHE A 497 -6.78 11.08 -5.00
CA PHE A 497 -5.58 11.62 -5.67
C PHE A 497 -5.88 12.07 -7.09
N PHE A 498 -6.67 11.29 -7.83
CA PHE A 498 -7.06 11.63 -9.18
C PHE A 498 -7.99 12.85 -9.23
N THR A 499 -9.05 12.88 -8.41
CA THR A 499 -10.04 13.97 -8.47
C THR A 499 -9.46 15.31 -8.05
N LEU A 500 -8.59 15.33 -7.03
CA LEU A 500 -7.82 16.51 -6.65
C LEU A 500 -6.94 17.00 -7.81
N HIS A 501 -6.19 16.10 -8.44
CA HIS A 501 -5.27 16.42 -9.53
C HIS A 501 -6.00 16.88 -10.79
N ALA A 502 -7.13 16.23 -11.13
CA ALA A 502 -7.94 16.57 -12.29
C ALA A 502 -8.54 17.99 -12.16
N ILE A 503 -9.18 18.31 -11.03
CA ILE A 503 -9.77 19.63 -10.79
C ILE A 503 -8.67 20.70 -10.79
N ALA A 504 -7.56 20.47 -10.10
CA ALA A 504 -6.43 21.37 -10.04
C ALA A 504 -5.85 21.68 -11.42
N THR A 505 -5.65 20.65 -12.24
CA THR A 505 -5.13 20.81 -13.60
C THR A 505 -6.12 21.57 -14.48
N MET A 506 -7.38 21.13 -14.53
CA MET A 506 -8.36 21.66 -15.47
C MET A 506 -8.78 23.10 -15.14
N VAL A 507 -8.91 23.45 -13.86
CA VAL A 507 -9.38 24.77 -13.44
C VAL A 507 -8.23 25.76 -13.27
N PHE A 508 -7.12 25.33 -12.63
CA PHE A 508 -6.05 26.23 -12.15
C PHE A 508 -4.69 26.00 -12.82
N ASP A 509 -4.58 25.05 -13.72
CA ASP A 509 -3.31 24.66 -14.37
C ASP A 509 -2.18 24.39 -13.34
N SER A 510 -2.51 23.64 -12.30
CA SER A 510 -1.64 23.40 -11.15
C SER A 510 -1.76 21.98 -10.64
N VAL A 511 -0.78 21.54 -9.85
CA VAL A 511 -0.95 20.39 -8.96
C VAL A 511 -1.79 20.79 -7.76
N SER A 512 -2.49 19.84 -7.14
CA SER A 512 -3.22 20.06 -5.89
C SER A 512 -2.35 19.83 -4.66
N TYR A 513 -1.29 19.06 -4.79
CA TYR A 513 -0.35 18.67 -3.74
C TYR A 513 1.05 18.49 -4.33
N LYS A 514 2.09 18.80 -3.53
CA LYS A 514 3.50 18.74 -3.92
C LYS A 514 4.11 17.37 -3.65
N ALA A 515 3.69 16.70 -2.58
CA ALA A 515 4.16 15.37 -2.19
C ALA A 515 3.01 14.44 -1.80
N VAL A 516 3.17 13.14 -2.07
CA VAL A 516 2.19 12.09 -1.76
C VAL A 516 2.88 10.90 -1.12
N VAL A 517 2.38 10.46 0.02
CA VAL A 517 2.66 9.12 0.54
C VAL A 517 1.46 8.22 0.22
N SER A 518 1.69 7.27 -0.68
CA SER A 518 0.68 6.29 -1.09
C SER A 518 0.80 5.06 -0.20
N ASN A 519 -0.03 4.97 0.83
CA ASN A 519 0.07 3.93 1.85
C ASN A 519 -0.26 2.54 1.30
N GLY A 520 0.53 1.55 1.72
CA GLY A 520 0.28 0.14 1.49
C GLY A 520 -0.88 -0.40 2.34
N LEU A 521 -1.18 -1.68 2.18
CA LEU A 521 -2.25 -2.35 2.93
C LEU A 521 -1.76 -2.86 4.28
N VAL A 522 -2.64 -2.83 5.27
CA VAL A 522 -2.46 -3.53 6.53
C VAL A 522 -3.05 -4.94 6.37
N LEU A 523 -2.17 -5.94 6.37
CA LEU A 523 -2.50 -7.36 6.23
C LEU A 523 -2.40 -8.05 7.59
N ASP A 524 -3.02 -9.22 7.73
CA ASP A 524 -2.83 -10.04 8.90
C ASP A 524 -1.37 -10.58 8.98
N LYS A 525 -0.99 -11.20 10.09
CA LYS A 525 0.38 -11.73 10.29
C LYS A 525 0.82 -12.74 9.23
N ASN A 526 -0.12 -13.38 8.54
CA ASN A 526 0.13 -14.34 7.46
C ASN A 526 0.22 -13.67 6.08
N GLY A 527 -0.10 -12.36 5.99
CA GLY A 527 -0.11 -11.61 4.74
C GLY A 527 -1.43 -11.64 3.99
N ASN A 528 -2.52 -12.06 4.63
CA ASN A 528 -3.86 -12.05 4.03
C ASN A 528 -4.57 -10.72 4.31
N LYS A 529 -5.45 -10.31 3.41
CA LYS A 529 -6.29 -9.13 3.60
C LYS A 529 -7.21 -9.31 4.81
N MET A 530 -7.22 -8.34 5.71
CA MET A 530 -8.12 -8.35 6.87
C MET A 530 -9.57 -8.12 6.44
N SER A 531 -10.48 -8.88 7.02
CA SER A 531 -11.92 -8.69 6.84
C SER A 531 -12.69 -9.16 8.07
N LYS A 532 -13.77 -8.44 8.41
CA LYS A 532 -14.68 -8.84 9.51
C LYS A 532 -15.29 -10.23 9.26
N ARG A 533 -15.57 -10.56 8.00
CA ARG A 533 -16.14 -11.86 7.60
C ARG A 533 -15.21 -13.03 7.88
N LEU A 534 -13.90 -12.83 7.73
CA LEU A 534 -12.88 -13.87 7.98
C LEU A 534 -12.45 -13.93 9.44
N GLY A 535 -12.90 -12.99 10.28
CA GLY A 535 -12.53 -12.95 11.70
C GLY A 535 -11.05 -12.63 11.95
N ASN A 536 -10.31 -12.19 10.94
CA ASN A 536 -8.89 -11.84 11.03
C ASN A 536 -8.63 -10.33 11.15
N ALA A 537 -9.67 -9.52 11.28
CA ALA A 537 -9.56 -8.09 11.48
C ALA A 537 -9.22 -7.80 12.95
N VAL A 538 -8.20 -6.95 13.16
CA VAL A 538 -7.83 -6.45 14.49
C VAL A 538 -8.58 -5.17 14.78
N ASP A 539 -9.19 -5.06 15.96
CA ASP A 539 -9.83 -3.84 16.42
C ASP A 539 -8.77 -2.85 16.90
N PRO A 540 -8.60 -1.68 16.26
CA PRO A 540 -7.58 -0.72 16.63
C PRO A 540 -7.83 -0.08 18.01
N PHE A 541 -9.08 0.13 18.43
CA PHE A 541 -9.39 0.75 19.71
C PHE A 541 -9.11 -0.20 20.88
N ALA A 542 -9.49 -1.47 20.76
CA ALA A 542 -9.14 -2.49 21.76
C ALA A 542 -7.60 -2.65 21.86
N THR A 543 -6.90 -2.55 20.75
CA THR A 543 -5.42 -2.60 20.71
C THR A 543 -4.81 -1.37 21.39
N ILE A 544 -5.35 -0.17 21.16
CA ILE A 544 -4.90 1.07 21.80
C ILE A 544 -5.15 1.01 23.32
N GLU A 545 -6.29 0.50 23.76
CA GLU A 545 -6.60 0.36 25.18
C GLU A 545 -5.62 -0.59 25.89
N GLN A 546 -5.24 -1.69 25.24
CA GLN A 546 -4.36 -2.68 25.84
C GLN A 546 -2.88 -2.27 25.83
N TYR A 547 -2.39 -1.69 24.75
CA TYR A 547 -0.97 -1.44 24.51
C TYR A 547 -0.57 0.03 24.55
N GLY A 548 -1.54 0.93 24.42
CA GLY A 548 -1.33 2.37 24.26
C GLY A 548 -1.27 2.79 22.78
N SER A 549 -1.62 4.03 22.50
CA SER A 549 -1.59 4.56 21.13
C SER A 549 -0.17 4.74 20.58
N ASP A 550 0.76 5.22 21.38
CA ASP A 550 2.13 5.48 20.93
C ASP A 550 2.91 4.21 20.56
N PRO A 551 2.84 3.10 21.31
CA PRO A 551 3.42 1.83 20.86
C PRO A 551 2.85 1.33 19.54
N LEU A 552 1.53 1.47 19.32
CA LEU A 552 0.89 1.11 18.06
C LEU A 552 1.39 2.00 16.92
N ARG A 553 1.37 3.34 17.11
CA ARG A 553 1.86 4.31 16.11
C ARG A 553 3.33 4.05 15.76
N TRP A 554 4.17 3.87 16.78
CA TRP A 554 5.60 3.57 16.59
C TRP A 554 5.82 2.28 15.81
N TYR A 555 5.08 1.21 16.17
CA TYR A 555 5.13 -0.05 15.46
C TYR A 555 4.73 0.10 13.99
N MET A 556 3.61 0.77 13.71
CA MET A 556 3.12 0.97 12.35
C MET A 556 4.12 1.73 11.47
N ILE A 557 4.79 2.74 12.04
CA ILE A 557 5.73 3.58 11.29
C ILE A 557 7.10 2.90 11.14
N THR A 558 7.58 2.17 12.16
CA THR A 558 8.96 1.63 12.16
C THR A 558 9.06 0.22 11.60
N ASN A 559 7.97 -0.56 11.60
CA ASN A 559 7.98 -1.95 11.14
C ASN A 559 8.21 -2.06 9.62
N ALA A 560 7.50 -1.25 8.84
CA ALA A 560 7.65 -1.16 7.39
C ALA A 560 7.51 0.28 6.92
N SER A 561 8.01 0.59 5.72
CA SER A 561 7.75 1.89 5.09
C SER A 561 6.25 2.07 4.86
N PRO A 562 5.69 3.29 4.98
CA PRO A 562 4.25 3.51 4.85
C PRO A 562 3.65 2.98 3.55
N TRP A 563 4.41 2.98 2.47
CA TRP A 563 3.98 2.49 1.15
C TRP A 563 4.11 0.98 0.95
N ASP A 564 4.76 0.27 1.87
CA ASP A 564 4.84 -1.18 1.84
C ASP A 564 3.65 -1.80 2.57
N ASN A 565 3.26 -3.01 2.15
CA ASN A 565 2.25 -3.75 2.88
C ASN A 565 2.81 -4.23 4.22
N ILE A 566 2.17 -3.84 5.32
CA ILE A 566 2.55 -4.29 6.66
C ILE A 566 1.83 -5.59 7.02
N LYS A 567 2.60 -6.60 7.44
CA LYS A 567 2.05 -7.78 8.10
C LYS A 567 1.89 -7.45 9.58
N PHE A 568 0.66 -7.15 9.97
CA PHE A 568 0.37 -6.69 11.31
C PHE A 568 0.39 -7.84 12.31
N ASP A 569 1.26 -7.72 13.31
CA ASP A 569 1.41 -8.68 14.41
C ASP A 569 1.35 -7.94 15.75
N ILE A 570 0.43 -8.33 16.62
CA ILE A 570 0.26 -7.75 17.93
C ILE A 570 1.52 -7.95 18.81
N ASP A 571 2.22 -9.08 18.66
CA ASP A 571 3.45 -9.35 19.39
C ASP A 571 4.54 -8.31 19.06
N GLY A 572 4.54 -7.75 17.87
CA GLY A 572 5.42 -6.66 17.46
C GLY A 572 5.16 -5.35 18.21
N ILE A 573 3.91 -5.05 18.56
CA ILE A 573 3.58 -3.88 19.39
C ILE A 573 4.13 -4.07 20.80
N GLU A 574 3.97 -5.26 21.39
CA GLU A 574 4.52 -5.59 22.70
C GLU A 574 6.05 -5.50 22.70
N GLU A 575 6.69 -5.93 21.63
CA GLU A 575 8.13 -5.81 21.48
C GLU A 575 8.58 -4.34 21.45
N VAL A 576 7.91 -3.49 20.68
CA VAL A 576 8.17 -2.04 20.64
C VAL A 576 7.97 -1.41 22.02
N ARG A 577 6.84 -1.74 22.68
CA ARG A 577 6.55 -1.24 24.03
C ARG A 577 7.66 -1.60 25.01
N ARG A 578 8.14 -2.83 24.98
CA ARG A 578 9.17 -3.32 25.89
C ARG A 578 10.57 -2.84 25.51
N LYS A 579 10.97 -2.95 24.24
CA LYS A 579 12.33 -2.67 23.80
C LYS A 579 12.63 -1.19 23.62
N PHE A 580 11.69 -0.42 23.09
CA PHE A 580 11.92 1.00 22.85
C PHE A 580 11.39 1.87 24.00
N PHE A 581 10.05 1.87 24.22
CA PHE A 581 9.47 2.70 25.29
C PHE A 581 9.93 2.29 26.68
N GLY A 582 10.03 0.98 26.93
CA GLY A 582 10.56 0.47 28.21
C GLY A 582 12.03 0.84 28.45
N THR A 583 12.85 0.84 27.41
CA THR A 583 14.26 1.27 27.51
C THR A 583 14.36 2.77 27.74
N LEU A 584 13.62 3.58 27.02
CA LEU A 584 13.58 5.04 27.21
C LEU A 584 13.06 5.40 28.61
N TYR A 585 11.98 4.74 29.06
CA TYR A 585 11.45 4.91 30.41
C TYR A 585 12.49 4.55 31.49
N ASN A 586 13.20 3.44 31.35
CA ASN A 586 14.23 3.04 32.30
C ASN A 586 15.40 4.03 32.31
N THR A 587 15.75 4.58 31.14
CA THR A 587 16.78 5.61 31.00
C THR A 587 16.38 6.90 31.72
N TYR A 588 15.14 7.34 31.50
CA TYR A 588 14.56 8.48 32.21
C TYR A 588 14.47 8.22 33.72
N SER A 589 13.97 7.06 34.13
CA SER A 589 13.84 6.70 35.56
C SER A 589 15.20 6.68 36.27
N PHE A 590 16.24 6.19 35.61
CA PHE A 590 17.60 6.26 36.11
C PHE A 590 18.04 7.72 36.30
N PHE A 591 17.83 8.56 35.28
CA PHE A 591 18.15 9.98 35.38
C PHE A 591 17.39 10.65 36.54
N ALA A 592 16.06 10.51 36.57
CA ALA A 592 15.19 11.14 37.56
C ALA A 592 15.54 10.69 38.99
N LEU A 593 15.81 9.40 39.20
CA LEU A 593 16.18 8.86 40.50
C LEU A 593 17.42 9.58 41.07
N TYR A 594 18.49 9.65 40.30
CA TYR A 594 19.73 10.25 40.79
C TYR A 594 19.67 11.78 40.81
N ALA A 595 19.02 12.41 39.84
CA ALA A 595 18.79 13.85 39.85
C ALA A 595 18.05 14.30 41.11
N ASN A 596 17.04 13.54 41.53
CA ASN A 596 16.30 13.82 42.76
C ASN A 596 17.15 13.63 44.01
N VAL A 597 17.99 12.57 44.04
CA VAL A 597 18.88 12.30 45.17
C VAL A 597 19.94 13.40 45.31
N ASP A 598 20.53 13.85 44.22
CA ASP A 598 21.60 14.86 44.19
C ASP A 598 21.07 16.31 44.14
N GLY A 599 19.74 16.50 44.00
CA GLY A 599 19.12 17.82 43.90
C GLY A 599 19.45 18.56 42.58
N PHE A 600 19.70 17.82 41.50
CA PHE A 600 19.98 18.42 40.20
C PHE A 600 18.70 18.95 39.55
N ASP A 601 18.64 20.26 39.36
CA ASP A 601 17.53 20.99 38.73
C ASP A 601 17.97 21.86 37.54
N TYR A 602 19.19 21.67 37.09
CA TYR A 602 19.82 22.44 36.02
C TYR A 602 20.00 23.95 36.32
N SER A 603 20.08 24.33 37.60
CA SER A 603 20.38 25.70 38.01
C SER A 603 21.85 26.07 37.87
N GLU A 604 22.73 25.07 37.78
CA GLU A 604 24.15 25.24 37.59
C GLU A 604 24.48 25.67 36.15
N PRO A 605 25.56 26.49 35.97
CA PRO A 605 26.00 26.87 34.64
C PRO A 605 26.32 25.66 33.76
N ASP A 606 26.04 25.76 32.44
CA ASP A 606 26.42 24.73 31.50
C ASP A 606 27.94 24.52 31.49
N VAL A 607 28.36 23.26 31.62
CA VAL A 607 29.73 22.87 31.34
C VAL A 607 29.94 22.95 29.84
N ASP A 608 30.97 23.72 29.41
CA ASP A 608 31.29 23.82 27.99
C ASP A 608 31.45 22.41 27.40
N TRP A 609 30.75 22.14 26.31
CA TRP A 609 30.76 20.81 25.69
C TRP A 609 32.17 20.35 25.30
N LYS A 610 33.06 21.29 24.96
CA LYS A 610 34.47 20.99 24.64
C LYS A 610 35.28 20.50 25.85
N GLU A 611 34.90 20.91 27.04
CA GLU A 611 35.54 20.54 28.28
C GLU A 611 34.94 19.26 28.90
N ARG A 612 33.82 18.76 28.35
CA ARG A 612 33.20 17.52 28.82
C ARG A 612 34.07 16.31 28.48
N PRO A 613 34.01 15.24 29.29
CA PRO A 613 34.66 13.97 28.98
C PRO A 613 34.35 13.46 27.57
N GLU A 614 35.27 12.70 26.98
CA GLU A 614 35.14 12.17 25.62
C GLU A 614 33.83 11.40 25.41
N ILE A 615 33.39 10.63 26.39
CA ILE A 615 32.14 9.86 26.31
C ILE A 615 30.89 10.76 26.26
N ASP A 616 30.92 11.93 26.92
CA ASP A 616 29.85 12.92 26.85
C ASP A 616 29.84 13.61 25.47
N ARG A 617 31.04 13.96 24.97
CA ARG A 617 31.21 14.55 23.63
C ARG A 617 30.78 13.58 22.54
N TRP A 618 31.07 12.28 22.69
CA TRP A 618 30.62 11.25 21.78
C TRP A 618 29.10 11.17 21.69
N ILE A 619 28.38 11.04 22.80
CA ILE A 619 26.94 10.90 22.76
C ILE A 619 26.25 12.19 22.26
N LEU A 620 26.83 13.36 22.55
CA LEU A 620 26.35 14.65 22.01
C LEU A 620 26.62 14.78 20.51
N SER A 621 27.76 14.26 20.01
CA SER A 621 28.05 14.16 18.58
C SER A 621 27.03 13.30 17.88
N LEU A 622 26.78 12.09 18.37
CA LEU A 622 25.74 11.19 17.83
C LEU A 622 24.34 11.79 17.91
N LEU A 623 24.01 12.52 18.98
CA LEU A 623 22.73 13.20 19.12
C LEU A 623 22.55 14.25 18.02
N ASN A 624 23.57 15.05 17.73
CA ASN A 624 23.53 16.05 16.67
C ASN A 624 23.50 15.39 15.28
N SER A 625 24.20 14.28 15.08
CA SER A 625 24.07 13.47 13.86
C SER A 625 22.64 12.94 13.70
N LEU A 626 22.04 12.44 14.79
CA LEU A 626 20.65 11.99 14.81
C LEU A 626 19.67 13.11 14.46
N VAL A 627 19.84 14.30 15.04
CA VAL A 627 19.00 15.49 14.73
C VAL A 627 19.05 15.79 13.25
N LYS A 628 20.26 15.85 12.67
CA LYS A 628 20.46 16.09 11.25
C LYS A 628 19.79 15.03 10.36
N ASP A 629 19.97 13.77 10.71
CA ASP A 629 19.42 12.65 9.95
C ASP A 629 17.88 12.61 10.04
N VAL A 630 17.32 12.77 11.24
CA VAL A 630 15.86 12.76 11.45
C VAL A 630 15.18 13.93 10.73
N ASP A 631 15.77 15.12 10.80
CA ASP A 631 15.29 16.29 10.06
C ASP A 631 15.26 16.02 8.55
N GLY A 632 16.36 15.51 8.00
CA GLY A 632 16.45 15.15 6.58
C GLY A 632 15.50 14.02 6.18
N PHE A 633 15.27 13.03 7.03
CA PHE A 633 14.32 11.96 6.77
C PHE A 633 12.87 12.47 6.78
N LEU A 634 12.50 13.32 7.71
CA LEU A 634 11.15 13.89 7.77
C LEU A 634 10.92 14.87 6.61
N ASP A 635 11.93 15.66 6.25
CA ASP A 635 11.87 16.57 5.08
C ASP A 635 11.63 15.80 3.76
N THR A 636 12.16 14.60 3.66
CA THR A 636 11.99 13.73 2.49
C THR A 636 10.87 12.69 2.62
N TYR A 637 10.01 12.80 3.63
CA TYR A 637 8.88 11.88 3.90
C TYR A 637 9.31 10.41 4.12
N GLU A 638 10.39 10.21 4.89
CA GLU A 638 10.93 8.89 5.27
C GLU A 638 10.77 8.62 6.79
N PRO A 639 9.54 8.61 7.34
CA PRO A 639 9.31 8.53 8.77
C PRO A 639 9.80 7.21 9.39
N THR A 640 9.82 6.13 8.61
CA THR A 640 10.36 4.84 9.05
C THR A 640 11.84 4.93 9.40
N ARG A 641 12.62 5.62 8.56
CA ARG A 641 14.05 5.82 8.81
C ARG A 641 14.27 6.70 10.04
N ALA A 642 13.47 7.75 10.18
CA ALA A 642 13.49 8.64 11.33
C ALA A 642 13.21 7.87 12.63
N GLY A 643 12.13 7.11 12.69
CA GLY A 643 11.76 6.34 13.89
C GLY A 643 12.77 5.26 14.24
N ARG A 644 13.36 4.57 13.26
CA ARG A 644 14.41 3.57 13.48
C ARG A 644 15.69 4.21 14.01
N ALA A 645 16.14 5.33 13.42
CA ALA A 645 17.32 6.05 13.89
C ALA A 645 17.16 6.50 15.35
N ILE A 646 15.99 6.99 15.74
CA ILE A 646 15.69 7.34 17.13
C ILE A 646 15.73 6.09 18.02
N SER A 647 15.16 4.98 17.59
CA SER A 647 15.16 3.72 18.36
C SER A 647 16.57 3.19 18.57
N ASP A 648 17.40 3.19 17.53
CA ASP A 648 18.79 2.72 17.58
C ASP A 648 19.62 3.60 18.51
N PHE A 649 19.48 4.93 18.40
CA PHE A 649 20.16 5.85 19.31
C PHE A 649 19.78 5.60 20.78
N VAL A 650 18.50 5.48 21.10
CA VAL A 650 18.01 5.27 22.47
C VAL A 650 18.48 3.93 23.02
N ASN A 651 18.31 2.85 22.24
CA ASN A 651 18.60 1.50 22.70
C ASN A 651 20.11 1.23 22.75
N ASP A 652 20.78 1.44 21.63
CA ASP A 652 22.14 0.96 21.46
C ASP A 652 23.17 1.96 22.00
N ASN A 653 22.97 3.26 21.77
CA ASN A 653 23.95 4.26 22.17
C ASN A 653 23.67 4.87 23.55
N LEU A 654 22.45 5.38 23.77
CA LEU A 654 22.13 6.10 25.00
C LEU A 654 22.01 5.15 26.20
N SER A 655 21.16 4.14 26.13
CA SER A 655 20.89 3.22 27.24
C SER A 655 22.00 2.19 27.41
N ASN A 656 22.31 1.41 26.38
CA ASN A 656 23.21 0.26 26.47
C ASN A 656 24.70 0.63 26.52
N TRP A 657 25.05 1.85 26.11
CA TRP A 657 26.42 2.33 26.18
C TRP A 657 26.56 3.52 27.11
N TYR A 658 26.02 4.68 26.78
CA TYR A 658 26.27 5.89 27.57
C TYR A 658 25.85 5.73 29.04
N VAL A 659 24.61 5.40 29.34
CA VAL A 659 24.09 5.27 30.69
C VAL A 659 24.81 4.12 31.42
N ARG A 660 24.92 2.96 30.77
CA ARG A 660 25.51 1.78 31.40
C ARG A 660 26.98 2.00 31.80
N LEU A 661 27.78 2.65 30.95
CA LEU A 661 29.20 2.92 31.22
C LEU A 661 29.42 4.03 32.25
N ASN A 662 28.47 4.96 32.33
CA ASN A 662 28.56 6.14 33.18
C ASN A 662 27.86 6.01 34.54
N ARG A 663 27.25 4.87 34.87
CA ARG A 663 26.48 4.67 36.12
C ARG A 663 27.23 5.14 37.38
N ARG A 664 28.55 4.89 37.44
CA ARG A 664 29.40 5.27 38.58
C ARG A 664 29.55 6.78 38.76
N ARG A 665 29.43 7.55 37.68
CA ARG A 665 29.50 9.02 37.76
C ARG A 665 28.27 9.62 38.46
N PHE A 666 27.15 8.92 38.46
CA PHE A 666 25.92 9.30 39.15
C PHE A 666 25.87 8.80 40.59
N TRP A 667 26.76 7.84 41.00
CA TRP A 667 26.78 7.27 42.34
C TRP A 667 27.58 8.12 43.30
N GLY A 668 26.98 8.44 44.49
CA GLY A 668 27.66 8.98 45.65
C GLY A 668 28.50 10.23 45.44
N GLY A 669 28.99 10.82 46.52
CA GLY A 669 29.79 12.03 46.47
C GLY A 669 29.04 13.31 46.15
N GLY A 670 29.72 14.46 46.29
CA GLY A 670 29.15 15.75 45.94
C GLY A 670 29.09 15.99 44.43
N MET A 671 28.40 17.06 44.01
CA MET A 671 28.31 17.50 42.61
C MET A 671 29.72 17.98 42.15
N THR A 672 30.39 17.15 41.39
CA THR A 672 31.66 17.51 40.71
C THR A 672 31.34 17.98 39.27
N THR A 673 32.30 18.67 38.66
CA THR A 673 32.15 19.09 37.23
C THR A 673 31.90 17.89 36.31
N ASP A 674 32.57 16.75 36.57
CA ASP A 674 32.34 15.50 35.80
C ASP A 674 30.92 14.96 35.99
N LYS A 675 30.40 14.94 37.22
CA LYS A 675 29.08 14.51 37.55
C LYS A 675 28.02 15.46 36.95
N LEU A 676 28.27 16.76 37.07
CA LEU A 676 27.42 17.79 36.46
C LEU A 676 27.38 17.64 34.92
N SER A 677 28.53 17.43 34.29
CA SER A 677 28.59 17.14 32.84
C SER A 677 27.75 15.93 32.46
N ALA A 678 27.79 14.85 33.27
CA ALA A 678 26.96 13.66 32.99
C ALA A 678 25.47 13.95 33.10
N TYR A 679 25.00 14.70 34.10
CA TYR A 679 23.61 15.11 34.24
C TYR A 679 23.14 15.98 33.07
N GLN A 680 23.89 17.02 32.73
CA GLN A 680 23.57 17.95 31.67
C GLN A 680 23.53 17.25 30.31
N THR A 681 24.44 16.31 30.07
CA THR A 681 24.52 15.52 28.86
C THR A 681 23.30 14.59 28.73
N LEU A 682 22.96 13.85 29.79
CA LEU A 682 21.84 12.92 29.79
C LEU A 682 20.50 13.66 29.66
N TYR A 683 20.34 14.79 30.37
CA TYR A 683 19.18 15.67 30.21
C TYR A 683 19.00 16.12 28.77
N THR A 684 20.07 16.64 28.14
CA THR A 684 20.03 17.10 26.74
C THR A 684 19.61 15.97 25.80
N CYS A 685 20.12 14.74 26.00
CA CYS A 685 19.72 13.59 25.19
C CYS A 685 18.23 13.27 25.37
N LEU A 686 17.72 13.23 26.60
CA LEU A 686 16.32 12.90 26.88
C LEU A 686 15.36 13.96 26.33
N GLU A 687 15.67 15.25 26.52
CA GLU A 687 14.86 16.35 25.99
C GLU A 687 14.81 16.35 24.46
N THR A 688 15.98 16.20 23.83
CA THR A 688 16.08 16.16 22.36
C THR A 688 15.33 14.95 21.78
N VAL A 689 15.48 13.76 22.40
CA VAL A 689 14.75 12.57 21.99
C VAL A 689 13.23 12.78 22.10
N ALA A 690 12.75 13.40 23.19
CA ALA A 690 11.32 13.72 23.33
C ALA A 690 10.83 14.62 22.21
N LYS A 691 11.59 15.65 21.82
CA LYS A 691 11.25 16.54 20.70
C LYS A 691 11.28 15.79 19.35
N LEU A 692 12.30 14.96 19.10
CA LEU A 692 12.42 14.20 17.83
C LEU A 692 11.34 13.15 17.66
N MET A 693 10.91 12.47 18.73
CA MET A 693 9.91 11.40 18.65
C MET A 693 8.47 11.92 18.66
N ALA A 694 8.23 13.17 19.04
CA ALA A 694 6.90 13.75 19.19
C ALA A 694 5.99 13.62 17.95
N PRO A 695 6.47 13.79 16.70
CA PRO A 695 5.63 13.60 15.52
C PRO A 695 5.05 12.19 15.37
N ILE A 696 5.74 11.17 15.89
CA ILE A 696 5.33 9.76 15.78
C ILE A 696 4.63 9.27 17.06
N ALA A 697 5.21 9.59 18.23
CA ALA A 697 4.73 9.17 19.54
C ALA A 697 4.38 10.38 20.42
N PRO A 698 3.28 11.09 20.12
CA PRO A 698 2.99 12.42 20.69
C PRO A 698 2.72 12.41 22.20
N PHE A 699 2.10 11.37 22.74
CA PHE A 699 1.66 11.38 24.14
C PHE A 699 2.81 11.07 25.09
N TYR A 700 3.61 10.05 24.80
CA TYR A 700 4.78 9.72 25.62
C TYR A 700 5.85 10.81 25.54
N ALA A 701 6.07 11.35 24.34
CA ALA A 701 7.02 12.44 24.12
C ALA A 701 6.64 13.67 24.94
N ASP A 702 5.36 14.03 24.94
CA ASP A 702 4.85 15.17 25.71
C ASP A 702 5.01 14.94 27.22
N ARG A 703 4.66 13.74 27.70
CA ARG A 703 4.84 13.39 29.12
C ARG A 703 6.29 13.47 29.56
N LEU A 704 7.21 12.87 28.80
CA LEU A 704 8.65 12.91 29.10
C LEU A 704 9.17 14.34 29.12
N PHE A 705 8.81 15.13 28.10
CA PHE A 705 9.20 16.53 27.98
C PHE A 705 8.67 17.37 29.16
N CYS A 706 7.38 17.27 29.47
CA CYS A 706 6.77 18.01 30.56
C CYS A 706 7.40 17.65 31.93
N ASP A 707 7.69 16.38 32.18
CA ASP A 707 8.38 15.95 33.42
C ASP A 707 9.80 16.54 33.52
N LEU A 708 10.53 16.62 32.42
CA LEU A 708 11.88 17.22 32.39
C LEU A 708 11.86 18.73 32.63
N ILE A 709 10.96 19.45 31.93
CA ILE A 709 10.88 20.92 32.05
C ILE A 709 10.26 21.38 33.38
N ALA A 710 9.36 20.59 33.96
CA ALA A 710 8.76 20.92 35.26
C ALA A 710 9.80 21.01 36.38
N ALA A 711 10.84 20.17 36.32
CA ALA A 711 11.94 20.16 37.31
C ALA A 711 12.99 21.28 37.04
N THR A 712 13.22 21.62 35.77
CA THR A 712 14.34 22.48 35.38
C THR A 712 13.95 23.89 34.94
N GLY A 713 12.70 24.09 34.48
CA GLY A 713 12.24 25.37 33.98
C GLY A 713 12.98 25.91 32.74
N ARG A 714 13.72 25.06 32.02
CA ARG A 714 14.53 25.47 30.85
C ARG A 714 13.70 25.89 29.66
N GLU A 715 12.52 25.30 29.49
CA GLU A 715 11.56 25.66 28.45
C GLU A 715 10.32 26.29 29.10
N LYS A 716 9.75 27.27 28.42
CA LYS A 716 8.58 28.00 28.92
C LYS A 716 7.26 27.62 28.24
N VAL A 717 7.29 26.55 27.47
CA VAL A 717 6.11 26.03 26.74
C VAL A 717 5.42 24.95 27.54
N GLU A 718 4.11 24.80 27.37
CA GLU A 718 3.28 23.87 28.13
C GLU A 718 3.32 22.44 27.58
N SER A 719 3.83 22.24 26.37
CA SER A 719 3.85 20.97 25.68
C SER A 719 5.02 20.90 24.72
N VAL A 720 5.52 19.68 24.48
CA VAL A 720 6.53 19.42 23.45
C VAL A 720 6.07 19.86 22.07
N HIS A 721 4.76 19.84 21.83
CA HIS A 721 4.15 20.23 20.55
C HIS A 721 4.13 21.73 20.31
N LEU A 722 4.43 22.53 21.32
CA LEU A 722 4.60 23.97 21.25
C LEU A 722 6.08 24.41 21.26
N SER A 723 6.99 23.43 21.38
CA SER A 723 8.42 23.68 21.31
C SER A 723 8.93 23.65 19.87
N GLU A 724 10.09 24.29 19.65
CA GLU A 724 10.77 24.23 18.35
C GLU A 724 11.37 22.83 18.12
N PHE A 725 11.34 22.40 16.84
CA PHE A 725 12.02 21.16 16.46
C PHE A 725 13.55 21.33 16.65
N PRO A 726 14.26 20.28 17.12
CA PRO A 726 15.68 20.38 17.38
C PRO A 726 16.49 20.78 16.15
N VAL A 727 17.42 21.70 16.33
CA VAL A 727 18.36 22.14 15.29
C VAL A 727 19.73 21.52 15.54
N CYS A 728 20.32 20.95 14.49
CA CYS A 728 21.65 20.35 14.56
C CYS A 728 22.73 21.42 14.80
N ASN A 729 23.57 21.22 15.83
CA ASN A 729 24.80 21.95 16.00
C ASN A 729 25.95 21.18 15.35
N GLU A 730 26.25 21.49 14.10
CA GLU A 730 27.30 20.81 13.33
C GLU A 730 28.70 20.91 13.98
N ALA A 731 28.96 21.94 14.79
CA ALA A 731 30.25 22.07 15.50
C ALA A 731 30.47 20.98 16.56
N MET A 732 29.39 20.33 17.02
CA MET A 732 29.46 19.23 17.99
C MET A 732 29.69 17.87 17.33
N ILE A 733 29.56 17.77 16.02
CA ILE A 733 29.71 16.50 15.30
C ILE A 733 31.21 16.21 15.11
N ASP A 734 31.65 15.09 15.67
CA ASP A 734 32.99 14.54 15.54
C ASP A 734 32.90 13.11 14.98
N LYS A 735 33.01 13.00 13.66
CA LYS A 735 32.87 11.72 12.95
C LYS A 735 33.97 10.72 13.31
N ASP A 736 35.16 11.17 13.58
CA ASP A 736 36.28 10.29 14.00
C ASP A 736 35.99 9.69 15.36
N LEU A 737 35.41 10.48 16.28
CA LEU A 737 34.99 10.00 17.59
C LEU A 737 33.81 9.03 17.50
N GLU A 738 32.83 9.31 16.67
CA GLU A 738 31.72 8.39 16.40
C GLU A 738 32.19 7.06 15.84
N GLU A 739 33.14 7.07 14.89
CA GLU A 739 33.72 5.86 14.28
C GLU A 739 34.52 5.04 15.32
N ARG A 740 35.36 5.68 16.11
CA ARG A 740 36.11 4.99 17.15
C ARG A 740 35.22 4.31 18.17
N MET A 741 34.16 4.99 18.60
CA MET A 741 33.21 4.43 19.55
C MET A 741 32.36 3.31 18.92
N GLN A 742 32.05 3.40 17.64
CA GLN A 742 31.41 2.32 16.90
C GLN A 742 32.31 1.08 16.88
N MET A 743 33.60 1.24 16.58
CA MET A 743 34.56 0.13 16.67
C MET A 743 34.60 -0.49 18.07
N ALA A 744 34.51 0.32 19.13
CA ALA A 744 34.43 -0.20 20.51
C ALA A 744 33.17 -1.03 20.72
N GLN A 745 32.03 -0.59 20.20
CA GLN A 745 30.76 -1.32 20.25
C GLN A 745 30.84 -2.65 19.49
N ASP A 746 31.38 -2.62 18.28
CA ASP A 746 31.47 -3.80 17.39
C ASP A 746 32.40 -4.85 18.01
N VAL A 747 33.63 -4.47 18.42
CA VAL A 747 34.56 -5.37 19.08
C VAL A 747 33.92 -5.97 20.35
N SER A 748 33.29 -5.14 21.17
CA SER A 748 32.64 -5.61 22.40
C SER A 748 31.50 -6.57 22.12
N SER A 749 30.68 -6.28 21.14
CA SER A 749 29.58 -7.14 20.71
C SER A 749 30.08 -8.51 20.24
N MET A 750 31.12 -8.52 19.41
CA MET A 750 31.75 -9.75 18.91
C MET A 750 32.32 -10.59 20.08
N VAL A 751 33.06 -9.98 21.02
CA VAL A 751 33.61 -10.67 22.20
C VAL A 751 32.46 -11.24 23.07
N LEU A 752 31.39 -10.46 23.29
CA LEU A 752 30.25 -10.92 24.08
C LEU A 752 29.48 -12.07 23.37
N ALA A 753 29.46 -12.08 22.04
CA ALA A 753 28.90 -13.18 21.28
C ALA A 753 29.76 -14.45 21.40
N LEU A 754 31.11 -14.32 21.37
CA LEU A 754 32.04 -15.44 21.61
C LEU A 754 31.89 -16.01 23.01
N ARG A 755 31.76 -15.16 24.03
CA ARG A 755 31.49 -15.60 25.41
C ARG A 755 30.17 -16.40 25.51
N ARG A 756 29.12 -15.97 24.86
CA ARG A 756 27.82 -16.68 24.81
C ARG A 756 27.92 -18.04 24.16
N LYS A 757 28.72 -18.16 23.10
CA LYS A 757 28.93 -19.45 22.38
C LYS A 757 29.45 -20.55 23.30
N VAL A 758 30.25 -20.17 24.34
CA VAL A 758 30.85 -21.12 25.32
C VAL A 758 30.28 -20.97 26.73
N ASN A 759 29.17 -20.25 26.90
CA ASN A 759 28.52 -20.03 28.21
C ASN A 759 29.40 -19.40 29.28
N ILE A 760 30.44 -18.63 28.92
CA ILE A 760 31.27 -17.89 29.87
C ILE A 760 30.58 -16.54 30.15
N LYS A 761 30.11 -16.39 31.39
CA LYS A 761 29.49 -15.12 31.84
C LYS A 761 30.49 -13.97 31.79
N VAL A 762 30.02 -12.74 31.50
CA VAL A 762 30.87 -11.53 31.46
C VAL A 762 31.57 -11.27 32.81
N ARG A 763 30.95 -11.67 33.92
CA ARG A 763 31.57 -11.56 35.26
C ARG A 763 32.81 -12.42 35.43
N GLN A 764 33.00 -13.48 34.65
CA GLN A 764 34.22 -14.23 34.59
C GLN A 764 35.25 -13.47 33.75
N PRO A 765 36.32 -12.88 34.34
CA PRO A 765 37.35 -12.22 33.54
C PRO A 765 38.11 -13.22 32.67
N LEU A 766 38.55 -12.78 31.51
CA LEU A 766 39.42 -13.53 30.59
C LEU A 766 40.71 -12.75 30.34
N GLN A 767 41.75 -13.41 29.82
CA GLN A 767 43.06 -12.81 29.73
C GLN A 767 43.22 -11.88 28.53
N THR A 768 42.98 -12.37 27.30
CA THR A 768 43.42 -11.67 26.11
C THR A 768 42.38 -11.65 25.02
N ILE A 769 42.27 -10.50 24.38
CA ILE A 769 41.64 -10.34 23.04
C ILE A 769 42.78 -10.07 22.05
N MET A 770 42.77 -10.72 20.92
CA MET A 770 43.61 -10.37 19.77
C MET A 770 42.77 -9.78 18.64
N VAL A 771 43.25 -8.69 18.04
CA VAL A 771 42.65 -8.01 16.91
C VAL A 771 43.68 -7.90 15.79
N PRO A 772 43.49 -8.65 14.69
CA PRO A 772 44.27 -8.44 13.48
C PRO A 772 43.91 -7.07 12.88
N VAL A 773 44.94 -6.24 12.67
CA VAL A 773 44.75 -4.91 12.09
C VAL A 773 44.91 -4.94 10.59
N VAL A 774 44.00 -4.22 9.90
CA VAL A 774 44.01 -4.11 8.45
C VAL A 774 44.85 -2.91 8.00
N ASP A 775 44.83 -1.84 8.78
CA ASP A 775 45.55 -0.60 8.51
C ASP A 775 45.84 0.17 9.82
N ALA A 776 46.70 1.19 9.72
CA ALA A 776 47.12 2.00 10.87
C ALA A 776 45.96 2.78 11.50
N HIS A 777 44.99 3.25 10.69
CA HIS A 777 43.83 3.99 11.18
C HIS A 777 42.95 3.14 12.10
N GLN A 778 42.68 1.89 11.70
CA GLN A 778 41.95 0.94 12.54
C GLN A 778 42.66 0.65 13.86
N GLN A 779 43.98 0.48 13.80
CA GLN A 779 44.79 0.26 15.01
C GLN A 779 44.73 1.45 15.96
N GLU A 780 44.94 2.67 15.48
CA GLU A 780 44.90 3.90 16.29
C GLU A 780 43.50 4.11 16.89
N SER A 781 42.45 3.87 16.10
CA SER A 781 41.06 4.00 16.53
C SER A 781 40.71 3.01 17.64
N ILE A 782 41.11 1.74 17.52
CA ILE A 782 40.88 0.73 18.58
C ILE A 782 41.76 0.98 19.81
N GLU A 783 43.01 1.40 19.64
CA GLU A 783 43.91 1.71 20.76
C GLU A 783 43.36 2.87 21.61
N ALA A 784 42.78 3.90 20.97
CA ALA A 784 42.14 5.03 21.64
C ALA A 784 40.96 4.60 22.55
N VAL A 785 40.22 3.56 22.19
CA VAL A 785 39.04 3.05 22.94
C VAL A 785 39.30 1.74 23.65
N LYS A 786 40.55 1.28 23.70
CA LYS A 786 40.98 -0.01 24.27
C LYS A 786 40.53 -0.22 25.70
N ALA A 787 40.74 0.78 26.56
CA ALA A 787 40.32 0.71 27.96
C ALA A 787 38.82 0.51 28.10
N LEU A 788 38.04 1.14 27.26
CA LEU A 788 36.57 1.01 27.21
C LEU A 788 36.16 -0.41 26.83
N ILE A 789 36.74 -0.96 25.76
CA ILE A 789 36.49 -2.33 25.30
C ILE A 789 36.81 -3.33 26.44
N LEU A 790 38.01 -3.25 27.00
CA LEU A 790 38.47 -4.18 28.05
C LEU A 790 37.54 -4.18 29.27
N ASN A 791 37.11 -3.01 29.71
CA ASN A 791 36.15 -2.87 30.80
C ASN A 791 34.77 -3.47 30.45
N GLU A 792 34.32 -3.22 29.27
CA GLU A 792 32.99 -3.67 28.82
C GLU A 792 32.88 -5.20 28.73
N VAL A 793 33.88 -5.83 28.16
CA VAL A 793 33.89 -7.28 27.97
C VAL A 793 34.61 -8.05 29.09
N ASN A 794 35.14 -7.35 30.08
CA ASN A 794 35.91 -7.90 31.24
C ASN A 794 37.05 -8.83 30.80
N VAL A 795 37.96 -8.24 30.01
CA VAL A 795 39.20 -8.89 29.55
C VAL A 795 40.39 -8.02 29.99
N LYS A 796 41.51 -8.64 30.31
CA LYS A 796 42.65 -7.93 30.90
C LYS A 796 43.51 -7.20 29.90
N GLU A 797 43.67 -7.73 28.70
CA GLU A 797 44.49 -7.11 27.65
C GLU A 797 43.94 -7.27 26.26
N LEU A 798 44.26 -6.33 25.38
CA LEU A 798 44.00 -6.37 23.96
C LEU A 798 45.34 -6.24 23.22
N LYS A 799 45.62 -7.19 22.36
CA LYS A 799 46.85 -7.24 21.54
C LYS A 799 46.48 -7.09 20.05
N PHE A 800 47.24 -6.27 19.36
CA PHE A 800 47.22 -6.21 17.91
C PHE A 800 48.18 -7.23 17.32
N VAL A 801 47.79 -7.78 16.19
CA VAL A 801 48.62 -8.71 15.42
C VAL A 801 48.68 -8.25 13.98
N ASP A 802 49.90 -8.19 13.42
CA ASP A 802 50.14 -7.63 12.07
C ASP A 802 49.60 -8.51 10.95
N ASN A 803 49.34 -9.78 11.22
CA ASN A 803 48.72 -10.69 10.25
C ASN A 803 48.09 -11.90 10.94
N ALA A 804 47.02 -12.35 10.39
CA ALA A 804 46.27 -13.51 10.86
C ALA A 804 47.03 -14.87 10.70
N ALA A 805 48.22 -14.86 10.17
CA ALA A 805 48.98 -16.04 9.73
C ALA A 805 49.52 -16.97 10.83
N GLY A 806 48.98 -16.99 11.99
CA GLY A 806 49.38 -17.95 13.07
C GLY A 806 48.28 -18.20 14.07
N ILE A 807 47.21 -17.42 14.00
CA ILE A 807 46.15 -17.43 15.01
C ILE A 807 44.76 -17.73 14.36
N LEU A 808 44.64 -17.55 13.04
CA LEU A 808 43.41 -17.71 12.29
C LEU A 808 43.59 -18.62 11.10
N VAL A 809 42.99 -19.79 11.14
CA VAL A 809 42.81 -20.60 9.94
C VAL A 809 41.51 -20.18 9.26
N LYS A 810 41.64 -19.43 8.18
CA LYS A 810 40.48 -19.04 7.38
C LYS A 810 40.12 -20.15 6.42
N LYS A 811 38.84 -20.50 6.31
CA LYS A 811 38.27 -21.33 5.26
C LYS A 811 37.35 -20.49 4.41
N ILE A 812 37.39 -20.74 3.13
CA ILE A 812 36.58 -20.04 2.14
C ILE A 812 35.56 -21.02 1.53
N LYS A 813 34.30 -20.65 1.48
CA LYS A 813 33.21 -21.41 0.88
C LYS A 813 32.58 -20.64 -0.24
N PRO A 814 32.34 -21.27 -1.41
CA PRO A 814 31.66 -20.62 -2.51
C PRO A 814 30.16 -20.49 -2.27
N ASP A 815 29.58 -19.37 -2.68
CA ASP A 815 28.12 -19.21 -2.75
C ASP A 815 27.60 -19.78 -4.08
N PHE A 816 27.07 -20.99 -4.02
CA PHE A 816 26.56 -21.71 -5.20
C PHE A 816 25.39 -20.99 -5.86
N LYS A 817 24.63 -20.18 -5.15
CA LYS A 817 23.51 -19.43 -5.74
C LYS A 817 23.97 -18.29 -6.64
N LYS A 818 25.10 -17.68 -6.30
CA LYS A 818 25.69 -16.56 -7.05
C LYS A 818 26.63 -17.03 -8.15
N LEU A 819 27.49 -18.01 -7.87
CA LEU A 819 28.47 -18.53 -8.82
C LEU A 819 27.86 -19.52 -9.83
N GLY A 820 26.81 -20.25 -9.46
CA GLY A 820 26.18 -21.25 -10.31
C GLY A 820 25.68 -20.70 -11.65
N PRO A 821 24.96 -19.58 -11.72
CA PRO A 821 24.53 -18.99 -12.98
C PRO A 821 25.69 -18.53 -13.90
N ARG A 822 26.83 -18.13 -13.30
CA ARG A 822 28.01 -17.62 -14.04
C ARG A 822 28.94 -18.74 -14.55
N TYR A 823 29.10 -19.81 -13.76
CA TYR A 823 30.12 -20.82 -13.98
C TYR A 823 29.60 -22.27 -13.96
N GLY A 824 28.31 -22.47 -14.23
CA GLY A 824 27.59 -23.74 -14.07
C GLY A 824 28.31 -25.00 -14.59
N LYS A 825 28.98 -24.92 -15.76
CA LYS A 825 29.70 -26.06 -16.34
C LYS A 825 30.95 -26.47 -15.53
N ILE A 826 31.64 -25.50 -14.94
CA ILE A 826 32.88 -25.71 -14.19
C ILE A 826 32.67 -25.52 -12.68
N MET A 827 31.43 -25.32 -12.21
CA MET A 827 31.13 -24.95 -10.84
C MET A 827 31.71 -25.93 -9.81
N LYS A 828 31.69 -27.23 -10.08
CA LYS A 828 32.23 -28.26 -9.16
C LYS A 828 33.74 -28.13 -9.01
N ALA A 829 34.46 -27.92 -10.11
CA ALA A 829 35.90 -27.72 -10.10
C ALA A 829 36.30 -26.36 -9.53
N LEU A 830 35.52 -25.30 -9.81
CA LEU A 830 35.69 -23.97 -9.24
C LEU A 830 35.45 -23.98 -7.71
N ALA A 831 34.46 -24.69 -7.23
CA ALA A 831 34.19 -24.82 -5.79
C ALA A 831 35.36 -25.52 -5.08
N ALA A 832 35.92 -26.57 -5.68
CA ALA A 832 37.08 -27.24 -5.13
C ALA A 832 38.33 -26.33 -5.13
N ALA A 833 38.55 -25.56 -6.19
CA ALA A 833 39.65 -24.61 -6.28
C ALA A 833 39.54 -23.47 -5.25
N ILE A 834 38.33 -22.91 -5.06
CA ILE A 834 38.04 -21.91 -4.01
C ILE A 834 38.34 -22.50 -2.63
N GLN A 835 37.85 -23.70 -2.32
CA GLN A 835 38.07 -24.33 -1.01
C GLN A 835 39.56 -24.74 -0.78
N ALA A 836 40.33 -24.87 -1.83
CA ALA A 836 41.74 -25.22 -1.74
C ALA A 836 42.67 -24.01 -1.67
N MET A 837 42.16 -22.78 -1.72
CA MET A 837 42.99 -21.56 -1.61
C MET A 837 43.79 -21.55 -0.31
N SER A 838 45.05 -21.17 -0.44
CA SER A 838 45.94 -20.98 0.71
C SER A 838 45.55 -19.79 1.57
N GLN A 839 46.08 -19.73 2.78
CA GLN A 839 45.82 -18.59 3.70
C GLN A 839 46.28 -17.25 3.09
N ASP A 840 47.43 -17.26 2.38
CA ASP A 840 47.93 -16.07 1.71
C ASP A 840 47.06 -15.63 0.53
N GLU A 841 46.52 -16.55 -0.24
CA GLU A 841 45.56 -16.25 -1.32
C GLU A 841 44.24 -15.72 -0.78
N ILE A 842 43.73 -16.29 0.32
CA ILE A 842 42.51 -15.81 0.98
C ILE A 842 42.72 -14.39 1.53
N ASN A 843 43.89 -14.13 2.17
CA ASN A 843 44.23 -12.82 2.66
C ASN A 843 44.41 -11.78 1.53
N ALA A 844 45.04 -12.16 0.45
CA ALA A 844 45.19 -11.31 -0.76
C ALA A 844 43.82 -11.00 -1.39
N PHE A 845 42.94 -12.00 -1.47
CA PHE A 845 41.56 -11.85 -1.94
C PHE A 845 40.74 -10.87 -1.08
N GLU A 846 40.84 -10.98 0.23
CA GLU A 846 40.13 -10.05 1.13
C GLU A 846 40.61 -8.60 0.98
N LYS A 847 41.90 -8.37 0.72
CA LYS A 847 42.44 -7.03 0.50
C LYS A 847 41.99 -6.40 -0.79
N VAL A 848 41.96 -7.19 -1.87
CA VAL A 848 41.66 -6.70 -3.22
C VAL A 848 40.17 -6.73 -3.54
N GLY A 849 39.43 -7.65 -2.92
CA GLY A 849 38.01 -7.85 -3.13
C GLY A 849 37.64 -8.69 -4.35
N THR A 850 38.65 -9.01 -5.20
CA THR A 850 38.48 -9.87 -6.37
C THR A 850 39.69 -10.83 -6.48
N PHE A 851 39.45 -12.03 -6.98
CA PHE A 851 40.51 -13.03 -7.25
C PHE A 851 40.17 -13.83 -8.49
N THR A 852 41.20 -14.10 -9.32
CA THR A 852 41.01 -14.89 -10.53
C THR A 852 41.61 -16.27 -10.35
N LEU A 853 40.77 -17.31 -10.52
CA LEU A 853 41.17 -18.71 -10.49
C LEU A 853 41.14 -19.27 -11.93
N THR A 854 42.17 -20.03 -12.30
CA THR A 854 42.16 -20.78 -13.57
C THR A 854 41.70 -22.21 -13.30
N VAL A 855 40.53 -22.57 -13.78
CA VAL A 855 39.89 -23.86 -13.56
C VAL A 855 39.52 -24.49 -14.88
N GLU A 856 39.98 -25.72 -15.13
CA GLU A 856 39.78 -26.45 -16.41
C GLU A 856 40.13 -25.63 -17.68
N GLY A 857 41.16 -24.79 -17.57
CA GLY A 857 41.59 -23.91 -18.67
C GLY A 857 40.76 -22.67 -18.92
N GLN A 858 39.81 -22.37 -18.02
CA GLN A 858 38.99 -21.13 -18.02
C GLN A 858 39.36 -20.25 -16.83
N GLU A 859 39.43 -18.96 -17.06
CA GLU A 859 39.54 -17.96 -15.97
C GLU A 859 38.20 -17.68 -15.35
N ALA A 860 38.12 -17.84 -14.03
CA ALA A 860 36.96 -17.53 -13.21
C ALA A 860 37.32 -16.42 -12.23
N MET A 861 36.77 -15.25 -12.44
CA MET A 861 36.91 -14.13 -11.50
C MET A 861 35.81 -14.24 -10.42
N ILE A 862 36.23 -14.32 -9.18
CA ILE A 862 35.38 -14.31 -8.00
C ILE A 862 35.47 -12.98 -7.27
N GLU A 863 34.37 -12.50 -6.77
CA GLU A 863 34.25 -11.29 -5.97
C GLU A 863 34.02 -11.64 -4.49
N ARG A 864 34.29 -10.71 -3.59
CA ARG A 864 34.10 -10.93 -2.14
C ARG A 864 32.67 -11.36 -1.78
N ALA A 865 31.69 -10.88 -2.54
CA ALA A 865 30.28 -11.23 -2.38
C ALA A 865 29.93 -12.65 -2.84
N ASP A 866 30.79 -13.31 -3.62
CA ASP A 866 30.56 -14.64 -4.18
C ASP A 866 30.97 -15.79 -3.24
N VAL A 867 31.54 -15.44 -2.09
CA VAL A 867 32.10 -16.42 -1.15
C VAL A 867 31.84 -16.03 0.29
N GLU A 868 31.79 -17.04 1.15
CA GLU A 868 31.76 -16.92 2.60
C GLU A 868 33.14 -17.30 3.15
N ILE A 869 33.81 -16.36 3.84
CA ILE A 869 35.06 -16.64 4.53
C ILE A 869 34.74 -16.87 5.99
N ILE A 870 35.09 -18.07 6.49
CA ILE A 870 34.84 -18.56 7.86
C ILE A 870 36.18 -18.77 8.53
N SER A 871 36.31 -18.27 9.77
CA SER A 871 37.49 -18.55 10.61
C SER A 871 37.23 -19.78 11.48
N GLU A 872 38.21 -20.68 11.59
CA GLU A 872 38.16 -21.84 12.49
C GLU A 872 38.77 -21.51 13.82
N ASP A 873 38.14 -22.02 14.90
CA ASP A 873 38.63 -21.87 16.27
C ASP A 873 39.88 -22.72 16.48
N ILE A 874 40.91 -22.12 17.08
CA ILE A 874 42.12 -22.82 17.53
C ILE A 874 41.89 -23.29 18.96
N PRO A 875 42.47 -24.43 19.40
CA PRO A 875 42.35 -24.84 20.82
C PRO A 875 42.67 -23.71 21.79
N GLY A 876 41.71 -23.36 22.67
CA GLY A 876 41.85 -22.26 23.66
C GLY A 876 41.43 -20.88 23.12
N TRP A 877 41.11 -20.73 21.84
CA TRP A 877 40.72 -19.45 21.25
C TRP A 877 39.41 -19.60 20.49
N LEU A 878 38.61 -18.56 20.55
CA LEU A 878 37.39 -18.42 19.71
C LEU A 878 37.54 -17.20 18.83
N VAL A 879 37.06 -17.32 17.58
CA VAL A 879 37.18 -16.25 16.58
C VAL A 879 35.83 -15.85 16.04
N ALA A 880 35.65 -14.56 15.83
CA ALA A 880 34.51 -13.97 15.15
C ALA A 880 34.98 -12.97 14.09
N ASN A 881 34.25 -12.92 12.96
CA ASN A 881 34.44 -11.97 11.88
C ASN A 881 33.16 -11.22 11.61
N GLU A 882 33.28 -9.90 11.45
CA GLU A 882 32.18 -9.06 11.00
C GLU A 882 32.72 -7.95 10.07
N GLY A 883 32.36 -8.00 8.81
CA GLY A 883 32.88 -7.08 7.79
C GLY A 883 34.42 -7.12 7.70
N ARG A 884 35.07 -6.01 8.05
CA ARG A 884 36.52 -5.86 8.06
C ARG A 884 37.16 -6.15 9.42
N LEU A 885 36.33 -6.41 10.43
CA LEU A 885 36.79 -6.59 11.81
C LEU A 885 36.87 -8.09 12.15
N THR A 886 37.99 -8.50 12.74
CA THR A 886 38.18 -9.86 13.27
C THR A 886 38.59 -9.76 14.71
N VAL A 887 38.02 -10.62 15.55
CA VAL A 887 38.37 -10.68 16.97
C VAL A 887 38.61 -12.13 17.38
N ALA A 888 39.72 -12.38 18.06
CA ALA A 888 40.02 -13.67 18.71
C ALA A 888 40.02 -13.51 20.22
N LEU A 889 39.33 -14.37 20.94
CA LEU A 889 39.17 -14.36 22.40
C LEU A 889 39.83 -15.59 23.00
N ASP A 890 40.78 -15.38 23.93
CA ASP A 890 41.32 -16.44 24.78
C ASP A 890 40.26 -16.85 25.82
N ILE A 891 39.83 -18.10 25.77
CA ILE A 891 38.83 -18.65 26.68
C ILE A 891 39.43 -19.44 27.83
N THR A 892 40.76 -19.44 27.97
CA THR A 892 41.46 -20.12 29.06
C THR A 892 41.25 -19.37 30.39
N VAL A 893 40.69 -20.05 31.36
CA VAL A 893 40.47 -19.51 32.72
C VAL A 893 41.55 -19.97 33.67
N THR A 894 42.49 -19.11 34.00
CA THR A 894 43.52 -19.39 35.02
C THR A 894 42.91 -19.32 36.41
N GLU A 895 43.61 -19.87 37.42
CA GLU A 895 43.11 -19.88 38.81
C GLU A 895 42.86 -18.48 39.34
N ASN A 896 43.72 -17.52 39.02
CA ASN A 896 43.57 -16.14 39.46
C ASN A 896 42.33 -15.47 38.83
N LEU A 897 42.08 -15.70 37.53
CA LEU A 897 40.90 -15.24 36.83
C LEU A 897 39.61 -15.90 37.37
N ARG A 898 39.73 -17.18 37.81
CA ARG A 898 38.61 -17.90 38.44
C ARG A 898 38.23 -17.25 39.76
N LYS A 899 39.22 -16.96 40.63
CA LYS A 899 39.03 -16.26 41.92
C LYS A 899 38.39 -14.89 41.75
N GLU A 900 38.85 -14.10 40.78
CA GLU A 900 38.24 -12.81 40.46
C GLU A 900 36.79 -12.96 39.96
N GLY A 901 36.52 -13.96 39.14
CA GLY A 901 35.20 -14.29 38.70
C GLY A 901 34.23 -14.62 39.83
N LEU A 902 34.68 -15.39 40.81
CA LEU A 902 33.94 -15.69 42.03
C LEU A 902 33.64 -14.44 42.85
N ALA A 903 34.65 -13.56 43.05
CA ALA A 903 34.45 -12.29 43.74
C ALA A 903 33.40 -11.41 43.06
N ARG A 904 33.42 -11.32 41.73
CA ARG A 904 32.43 -10.56 40.94
C ARG A 904 31.03 -11.19 41.00
N GLU A 905 30.93 -12.53 41.04
CA GLU A 905 29.67 -13.22 41.25
C GLU A 905 29.10 -12.96 42.65
N LEU A 906 29.96 -12.97 43.69
CA LEU A 906 29.58 -12.62 45.06
C LEU A 906 29.02 -11.21 45.14
N VAL A 907 29.72 -10.23 44.57
CA VAL A 907 29.23 -8.83 44.47
C VAL A 907 27.81 -8.78 43.85
N ASN A 908 27.59 -9.48 42.75
CA ASN A 908 26.28 -9.53 42.12
C ASN A 908 25.20 -10.14 43.02
N ARG A 909 25.53 -11.20 43.76
CA ARG A 909 24.62 -11.84 44.71
C ARG A 909 24.27 -10.92 45.85
N ILE A 910 25.25 -10.22 46.43
CA ILE A 910 25.03 -9.25 47.49
C ILE A 910 24.18 -8.07 47.01
N GLN A 911 24.42 -7.54 45.82
CA GLN A 911 23.61 -6.45 45.25
C GLN A 911 22.17 -6.87 45.00
N ASN A 912 21.95 -8.11 44.52
CA ASN A 912 20.59 -8.65 44.34
C ASN A 912 19.90 -8.82 45.71
N LEU A 913 20.60 -9.29 46.70
CA LEU A 913 20.09 -9.44 48.06
C LEU A 913 19.70 -8.09 48.68
N ARG A 914 20.57 -7.06 48.53
CA ARG A 914 20.26 -5.69 48.94
C ARG A 914 18.95 -5.21 48.33
N LYS A 915 18.78 -5.37 47.00
CA LYS A 915 17.57 -4.97 46.28
C LYS A 915 16.34 -5.72 46.77
N SER A 916 16.42 -7.04 46.94
CA SER A 916 15.28 -7.86 47.37
C SER A 916 14.92 -7.64 48.84
N SER A 917 15.85 -7.16 49.65
CA SER A 917 15.63 -6.84 51.08
C SER A 917 15.20 -5.39 51.31
N GLY A 918 15.05 -4.57 50.28
CA GLY A 918 14.53 -3.21 50.38
C GLY A 918 15.55 -2.18 50.89
N TYR A 919 16.86 -2.47 50.79
CA TYR A 919 17.91 -1.49 51.16
C TYR A 919 17.94 -0.34 50.16
N ASP A 920 18.15 0.87 50.65
CA ASP A 920 18.46 2.03 49.84
C ASP A 920 19.82 1.94 49.14
N ILE A 921 19.94 2.63 48.02
CA ILE A 921 21.16 2.61 47.20
C ILE A 921 22.39 3.09 48.00
N THR A 922 22.20 3.99 48.93
CA THR A 922 23.22 4.65 49.74
C THR A 922 23.55 3.91 51.05
N ASP A 923 22.79 2.88 51.39
CA ASP A 923 22.99 2.14 52.64
C ASP A 923 24.34 1.47 52.71
N LYS A 924 24.99 1.62 53.85
CA LYS A 924 26.22 0.90 54.17
C LYS A 924 25.88 -0.41 54.90
N ILE A 925 26.52 -1.50 54.51
CA ILE A 925 26.23 -2.84 55.03
C ILE A 925 27.46 -3.51 55.63
N SER A 926 27.25 -4.47 56.53
CA SER A 926 28.26 -5.47 56.91
C SER A 926 27.91 -6.80 56.25
N VAL A 927 28.90 -7.44 55.64
CA VAL A 927 28.69 -8.70 54.89
C VAL A 927 29.41 -9.81 55.62
N THR A 928 28.63 -10.85 56.00
CA THR A 928 29.18 -12.09 56.58
C THR A 928 28.88 -13.24 55.62
N VAL A 929 29.92 -13.96 55.22
CA VAL A 929 29.82 -15.09 54.29
C VAL A 929 30.18 -16.39 55.01
N LEU A 930 29.39 -17.42 54.87
CA LEU A 930 29.73 -18.74 55.40
C LEU A 930 30.95 -19.30 54.66
N SER A 931 31.94 -19.77 55.41
CA SER A 931 33.18 -20.34 54.87
C SER A 931 32.88 -21.46 53.86
N ASN A 932 33.56 -21.40 52.73
CA ASN A 932 33.47 -22.39 51.67
C ASN A 932 34.81 -22.47 50.96
N ASP A 933 35.37 -23.67 50.86
CA ASP A 933 36.72 -23.93 50.31
C ASP A 933 36.95 -23.31 48.91
N GLY A 934 35.88 -23.15 48.11
CA GLY A 934 35.96 -22.52 46.77
C GLY A 934 35.88 -21.01 46.77
N MET A 935 35.43 -20.36 47.87
CA MET A 935 35.18 -18.91 47.95
C MET A 935 36.15 -18.15 48.87
N ASP A 936 36.66 -18.79 49.93
CA ASP A 936 37.41 -18.13 50.98
C ASP A 936 38.67 -17.45 50.47
N GLU A 937 39.41 -18.08 49.59
CA GLU A 937 40.58 -17.48 48.95
C GLU A 937 40.18 -16.29 48.05
N ALA A 938 39.09 -16.40 47.31
CA ALA A 938 38.59 -15.31 46.46
C ALA A 938 38.16 -14.09 47.30
N ILE A 939 37.47 -14.32 48.42
CA ILE A 939 37.07 -13.25 49.35
C ILE A 939 38.32 -12.59 49.98
N LYS A 940 39.30 -13.37 50.36
CA LYS A 940 40.57 -12.85 50.94
C LYS A 940 41.33 -12.01 49.92
N ASP A 941 41.56 -12.52 48.73
CA ASP A 941 42.36 -11.85 47.70
C ASP A 941 41.66 -10.59 47.12
N PHE A 942 40.33 -10.57 47.11
CA PHE A 942 39.50 -9.47 46.52
C PHE A 942 38.61 -8.75 47.54
N ASN A 943 38.93 -8.81 48.86
CA ASN A 943 38.14 -8.24 49.96
C ASN A 943 37.81 -6.76 49.73
N SER A 944 38.82 -5.92 49.50
CA SER A 944 38.64 -4.49 49.23
C SER A 944 37.78 -4.20 47.99
N TYR A 945 37.92 -5.01 46.94
CA TYR A 945 37.09 -4.90 45.75
C TYR A 945 35.62 -5.19 46.07
N ILE A 946 35.35 -6.28 46.77
CA ILE A 946 34.00 -6.67 47.16
C ILE A 946 33.35 -5.58 48.00
N ALA A 947 34.04 -5.15 49.08
CA ALA A 947 33.55 -4.13 49.99
C ALA A 947 33.18 -2.82 49.28
N ASN A 948 34.08 -2.33 48.43
CA ASN A 948 33.82 -1.11 47.66
C ASN A 948 32.65 -1.22 46.70
N GLN A 949 32.44 -2.39 46.06
CA GLN A 949 31.38 -2.60 45.09
C GLN A 949 29.96 -2.72 45.70
N VAL A 950 29.89 -3.10 46.99
CA VAL A 950 28.62 -3.31 47.69
C VAL A 950 28.36 -2.32 48.81
N LEU A 951 29.22 -1.29 48.97
CA LEU A 951 29.20 -0.29 50.05
C LEU A 951 29.29 -0.97 51.45
N ALA A 952 30.09 -2.03 51.55
CA ALA A 952 30.28 -2.73 52.81
C ALA A 952 31.36 -2.03 53.65
N VAL A 953 31.08 -1.90 54.96
CA VAL A 953 32.02 -1.44 55.96
C VAL A 953 32.95 -2.59 56.43
N SER A 954 32.47 -3.84 56.31
CA SER A 954 33.26 -5.06 56.56
C SER A 954 32.74 -6.21 55.67
N VAL A 955 33.67 -7.10 55.28
CA VAL A 955 33.37 -8.37 54.60
C VAL A 955 34.18 -9.45 55.34
N GLU A 956 33.46 -10.36 55.99
CA GLU A 956 34.08 -11.36 56.86
C GLU A 956 33.63 -12.76 56.49
N THR A 957 34.49 -13.76 56.63
CA THR A 957 34.17 -15.16 56.45
C THR A 957 34.09 -15.83 57.83
N VAL A 958 33.02 -16.59 58.05
CA VAL A 958 32.79 -17.28 59.35
C VAL A 958 32.56 -18.79 59.13
N SER A 959 33.02 -19.56 60.06
CA SER A 959 32.97 -21.04 60.00
C SER A 959 31.78 -21.68 60.74
N TYR A 960 30.86 -20.90 61.24
CA TYR A 960 29.75 -21.38 62.08
C TYR A 960 28.37 -21.08 61.40
N THR A 961 27.38 -21.94 61.74
CA THR A 961 26.10 -21.98 61.09
C THR A 961 25.00 -21.10 61.73
N HIS A 962 25.28 -20.29 62.74
CA HIS A 962 24.30 -19.40 63.35
C HIS A 962 24.50 -17.95 62.88
N LEU A 963 23.79 -17.63 61.80
CA LEU A 963 23.48 -16.25 61.41
C LEU A 963 22.36 -15.75 62.30
N THR A 964 22.65 -14.89 63.27
CA THR A 964 21.60 -14.12 63.94
C THR A 964 20.98 -13.21 62.90
N LEU A 965 19.67 -13.36 62.70
CA LEU A 965 18.90 -12.39 61.89
C LEU A 965 19.15 -10.99 62.47
N PRO A 966 19.43 -9.99 61.63
CA PRO A 966 19.55 -8.62 62.13
C PRO A 966 18.23 -8.22 62.79
N THR A 967 18.26 -7.96 64.06
CA THR A 967 17.20 -7.32 64.79
C THR A 967 17.14 -5.87 64.30
N THR A 968 16.06 -5.51 63.63
CA THR A 968 15.53 -4.16 63.37
C THR A 968 16.53 -3.03 63.02
N PRO A 969 16.32 -2.32 61.95
CA PRO A 969 17.07 -1.09 61.73
C PRO A 969 16.68 -0.08 62.81
N TYR A 970 17.66 0.40 63.57
CA TYR A 970 17.48 1.61 64.34
C TYR A 970 17.35 2.79 63.37
N VAL A 971 16.28 3.57 63.58
CA VAL A 971 15.94 4.86 62.93
C VAL A 971 17.12 5.82 63.04
#